data_d985826505515a272424fce5eab48bd8
#
_entry.id   d985826505515a272424fce5eab48bd8
#
_cell.length_a   1.000
_cell.length_b   1.000
_cell.length_c   1.000
_cell.angle_alpha   90.00
_cell.angle_beta   90.00
_cell.angle_gamma   90.00
#
_symmetry.space_group_name_H-M   'P 1'
#
loop_
_entity.id
_entity.type
_entity.pdbx_description
1 polymer ?
#
loop_
_entity_poly.entity_id
_entity_poly.type
_entity_poly.pdbx_seq_one_letter_code
_entity_poly.pdbx_strand_id
1 'polypeptide(L)'
;MAQKSKNNNKMNMNMPRPSMLWIYGLIGLFIIGWYLFDGSNEAPLPSDWTTVQEMVEKGDVEKIQVVNRDQAQVFLKKEAGEKYRNDSVDKRFRRLPESGVQLTFTIGSVDSFREDLKAAEEKSGQTVPVIYENKANDWTSILINLLPWVVIIGAWFFIMRSMSRGVGAGGGGGIMNVGKAKAQVFDKDNSKRVTFKDVAGLEEAKVEIMEIVDFLKKADKYKELGAKIPKGALLVGPPGTGKTLLAKAVAGEANVPFLSISGSDFVEMFVGVGASRVRDLFEQAKQKAPCIVFIDEIDAIGRARGKNAGFSGSDERENTLNQLLTEMDGFQTNTGVIVLAATNRADILDKALMRAGRFDRQIEVGLPDVKEREEIFNVHLRPLKLDPQLDRSFLARQTPGFSGADIANVCNEAALIAARHNKKFISKEDFLAAIDRIVGGLERKNKIITDEEKRVIAFHEAGHATVSWILEHASPLIKVTIIPRGKALGAAWYLPEERQITTREQMMDELAATLGGRVSEQLTFGEISTGALNDLERVTKQAYAMVAYYGMSENVGTLSFYDSTGQSDMAFTKPYSELTAQQIDAEAKQVIEKAYKMAETVLREHADGLKELAELLLSREVVFTEDVERIFGRRKKDIERERREAEAKARAEGGKPAGEEPQAGKQAAAVADPSVKSDKSETAEPAPVAPAVAAPETE
;
A
#
# COMPACT_ATOMS: atom_id res chain seq x y z
N MET A 1 50.73 -12.26 49.87
CA MET A 1 49.99 -13.53 49.78
C MET A 1 49.21 -13.53 48.47
N ALA A 2 49.70 -14.31 47.52
CA ALA A 2 49.17 -14.33 46.13
C ALA A 2 48.14 -15.46 46.02
N GLN A 3 46.91 -15.11 45.60
CA GLN A 3 45.89 -16.08 45.26
C GLN A 3 45.91 -16.36 43.77
N LYS A 4 46.24 -17.59 43.41
CA LYS A 4 46.23 -18.16 42.08
C LYS A 4 44.79 -18.34 41.57
N SER A 5 44.43 -17.60 40.51
CA SER A 5 43.23 -17.88 39.71
C SER A 5 43.48 -19.11 38.83
N LYS A 6 42.63 -20.14 38.99
CA LYS A 6 42.59 -21.28 38.07
C LYS A 6 41.77 -20.97 36.86
N ASN A 7 42.42 -20.80 35.73
CA ASN A 7 41.84 -20.68 34.42
C ASN A 7 41.42 -22.06 33.90
N ASN A 8 40.11 -22.38 33.90
CA ASN A 8 39.55 -23.57 33.28
C ASN A 8 39.18 -23.23 31.83
N ASN A 9 40.12 -23.35 30.91
CA ASN A 9 39.82 -23.39 29.48
C ASN A 9 39.15 -24.73 29.14
N LYS A 10 37.81 -24.73 29.10
CA LYS A 10 37.06 -25.76 28.36
C LYS A 10 37.07 -25.40 26.88
N MET A 11 37.85 -26.13 26.09
CA MET A 11 37.74 -26.16 24.64
C MET A 11 36.33 -26.61 24.28
N ASN A 12 35.50 -25.65 23.84
CA ASN A 12 34.26 -25.93 23.13
C ASN A 12 34.61 -26.33 21.68
N MET A 13 34.73 -27.65 21.45
CA MET A 13 34.68 -28.19 20.10
C MET A 13 33.27 -27.99 19.56
N ASN A 14 33.05 -26.93 18.79
CA ASN A 14 31.85 -26.78 17.96
C ASN A 14 31.92 -27.85 16.84
N MET A 15 31.33 -29.03 17.06
CA MET A 15 31.03 -29.90 15.92
C MET A 15 30.02 -29.23 15.03
N PRO A 16 30.29 -29.14 13.71
CA PRO A 16 29.31 -28.61 12.78
C PRO A 16 28.04 -29.44 12.83
N ARG A 17 26.90 -28.81 13.08
CA ARG A 17 25.60 -29.47 13.04
C ARG A 17 25.37 -29.99 11.61
N PRO A 18 25.06 -31.29 11.43
CA PRO A 18 24.80 -31.84 10.10
C PRO A 18 23.64 -31.07 9.49
N SER A 19 23.87 -30.46 8.33
CA SER A 19 22.83 -29.74 7.60
C SER A 19 21.74 -30.73 7.14
N MET A 20 20.49 -30.32 7.04
CA MET A 20 19.37 -31.16 6.53
C MET A 20 19.65 -31.75 5.15
N LEU A 21 20.53 -31.18 4.37
CA LEU A 21 21.00 -31.68 3.08
C LEU A 21 21.60 -33.10 3.14
N TRP A 22 22.24 -33.47 4.25
CA TRP A 22 22.79 -34.82 4.43
C TRP A 22 21.70 -35.91 4.52
N ILE A 23 20.54 -35.58 5.06
CA ILE A 23 19.40 -36.49 5.17
C ILE A 23 18.81 -36.76 3.78
N TYR A 24 18.68 -35.73 2.95
CA TYR A 24 18.25 -35.90 1.55
C TYR A 24 19.27 -36.68 0.73
N GLY A 25 20.57 -36.49 0.99
CA GLY A 25 21.64 -37.26 0.38
C GLY A 25 21.56 -38.75 0.75
N LEU A 26 21.30 -39.10 2.01
CA LEU A 26 21.13 -40.47 2.46
C LEU A 26 19.88 -41.13 1.90
N ILE A 27 18.76 -40.40 1.83
CA ILE A 27 17.51 -40.89 1.22
C ILE A 27 17.73 -41.11 -0.28
N GLY A 28 18.39 -40.19 -0.97
CA GLY A 28 18.75 -40.31 -2.38
C GLY A 28 19.66 -41.53 -2.64
N LEU A 29 20.70 -41.73 -1.83
CA LEU A 29 21.58 -42.89 -1.89
C LEU A 29 20.84 -44.19 -1.61
N PHE A 30 19.88 -44.22 -0.68
CA PHE A 30 19.06 -45.37 -0.39
C PHE A 30 18.13 -45.72 -1.57
N ILE A 31 17.49 -44.71 -2.18
CA ILE A 31 16.62 -44.89 -3.36
C ILE A 31 17.45 -45.42 -4.56
N ILE A 32 18.62 -44.83 -4.80
CA ILE A 32 19.53 -45.25 -5.86
C ILE A 32 20.05 -46.68 -5.58
N GLY A 33 20.46 -46.99 -4.33
CA GLY A 33 20.86 -48.33 -3.92
C GLY A 33 19.75 -49.36 -4.12
N TRP A 34 18.51 -49.02 -3.72
CA TRP A 34 17.34 -49.87 -3.94
C TRP A 34 17.09 -50.12 -5.45
N TYR A 35 17.14 -49.08 -6.27
CA TYR A 35 16.95 -49.21 -7.73
C TYR A 35 18.05 -50.04 -8.41
N LEU A 36 19.27 -49.98 -7.89
CA LEU A 36 20.39 -50.80 -8.40
C LEU A 36 20.38 -52.22 -7.85
N PHE A 37 19.75 -52.50 -6.70
CA PHE A 37 19.67 -53.81 -6.11
C PHE A 37 18.41 -54.59 -6.47
N ASP A 38 17.37 -53.90 -6.99
CA ASP A 38 16.20 -54.47 -7.61
C ASP A 38 16.58 -54.95 -8.99
N GLY A 39 17.40 -56.02 -9.03
CA GLY A 39 17.92 -56.61 -10.25
C GLY A 39 16.78 -56.98 -11.16
N SER A 40 16.81 -56.47 -12.33
CA SER A 40 15.94 -56.63 -13.48
C SER A 40 15.35 -58.05 -13.63
N ASN A 41 14.36 -58.40 -12.82
CA ASN A 41 13.43 -59.45 -13.17
C ASN A 41 12.43 -58.83 -14.15
N GLU A 42 12.77 -58.95 -15.46
CA GLU A 42 11.81 -58.62 -16.50
C GLU A 42 10.55 -59.45 -16.26
N ALA A 43 9.43 -58.78 -16.02
CA ALA A 43 8.17 -59.43 -15.70
C ALA A 43 7.74 -60.31 -16.90
N PRO A 44 7.31 -61.57 -16.65
CA PRO A 44 6.85 -62.44 -17.74
C PRO A 44 5.64 -61.84 -18.46
N LEU A 45 5.56 -62.02 -19.75
CA LEU A 45 4.51 -61.40 -20.55
C LEU A 45 3.20 -62.17 -20.36
N PRO A 46 2.08 -61.52 -20.01
CA PRO A 46 0.79 -62.16 -19.92
C PRO A 46 0.34 -62.62 -21.33
N SER A 47 -0.11 -63.85 -21.47
CA SER A 47 -0.55 -64.49 -22.70
C SER A 47 -1.86 -65.26 -22.48
N ASP A 48 -2.35 -65.89 -23.52
CA ASP A 48 -3.53 -66.76 -23.49
C ASP A 48 -3.14 -68.19 -23.89
N TRP A 49 -3.99 -69.15 -23.57
CA TRP A 49 -3.76 -70.56 -23.91
C TRP A 49 -3.62 -70.76 -25.46
N THR A 50 -4.43 -70.07 -26.24
CA THR A 50 -4.43 -70.21 -27.71
C THR A 50 -3.08 -69.83 -28.28
N THR A 51 -2.45 -68.78 -27.86
CA THR A 51 -1.12 -68.33 -28.24
C THR A 51 -0.04 -69.37 -27.85
N VAL A 52 -0.15 -69.86 -26.60
CA VAL A 52 0.82 -70.88 -26.09
C VAL A 52 0.61 -72.23 -26.81
N GLN A 53 -0.62 -72.59 -27.11
CA GLN A 53 -0.93 -73.81 -27.91
C GLN A 53 -0.26 -73.77 -29.25
N GLU A 54 -0.31 -72.68 -29.99
CA GLU A 54 0.40 -72.58 -31.29
C GLU A 54 1.91 -72.73 -31.11
N MET A 55 2.48 -72.23 -29.98
CA MET A 55 3.92 -72.39 -29.72
C MET A 55 4.27 -73.85 -29.33
N VAL A 56 3.37 -74.56 -28.66
CA VAL A 56 3.51 -75.99 -28.38
C VAL A 56 3.43 -76.80 -29.68
N GLU A 57 2.45 -76.52 -30.54
CA GLU A 57 2.29 -77.18 -31.83
C GLU A 57 3.51 -76.98 -32.81
N LYS A 58 4.17 -75.79 -32.68
CA LYS A 58 5.41 -75.46 -33.42
C LYS A 58 6.67 -76.08 -32.76
N GLY A 59 6.54 -76.68 -31.58
CA GLY A 59 7.63 -77.27 -30.83
C GLY A 59 8.61 -76.30 -30.22
N ASP A 60 8.17 -75.02 -30.00
CA ASP A 60 8.98 -73.92 -29.56
C ASP A 60 9.01 -73.79 -27.97
N VAL A 61 8.18 -74.57 -27.28
CA VAL A 61 8.11 -74.57 -25.78
C VAL A 61 9.12 -75.61 -25.24
N GLU A 62 9.89 -75.20 -24.23
CA GLU A 62 10.84 -76.06 -23.52
C GLU A 62 10.17 -76.80 -22.37
N LYS A 63 9.43 -76.11 -21.50
CA LYS A 63 8.69 -76.66 -20.38
C LYS A 63 7.57 -75.68 -19.91
N ILE A 64 6.57 -76.22 -19.25
CA ILE A 64 5.50 -75.47 -18.62
C ILE A 64 5.52 -75.77 -17.11
N GLN A 65 5.48 -74.72 -16.31
CA GLN A 65 5.45 -74.83 -14.86
C GLN A 65 4.10 -74.32 -14.35
N VAL A 66 3.31 -75.17 -13.73
CA VAL A 66 2.01 -74.78 -13.14
C VAL A 66 2.25 -74.45 -11.67
N VAL A 67 2.00 -73.18 -11.34
CA VAL A 67 2.15 -72.65 -9.97
C VAL A 67 0.77 -72.50 -9.34
N ASN A 68 0.64 -72.97 -8.07
CA ASN A 68 -0.57 -72.85 -7.27
C ASN A 68 -1.87 -73.39 -7.92
N ARG A 69 -1.77 -74.23 -8.96
CA ARG A 69 -2.87 -74.85 -9.68
C ARG A 69 -3.74 -73.90 -10.54
N ASP A 70 -3.42 -72.63 -10.60
CA ASP A 70 -4.18 -71.61 -11.32
C ASP A 70 -3.38 -70.83 -12.37
N GLN A 71 -2.06 -70.82 -12.27
CA GLN A 71 -1.20 -70.07 -13.13
C GLN A 71 -0.15 -70.96 -13.82
N ALA A 72 -0.10 -70.92 -15.14
CA ALA A 72 0.93 -71.58 -15.91
C ALA A 72 2.01 -70.60 -16.36
N GLN A 73 3.25 -70.94 -16.16
CA GLN A 73 4.46 -70.23 -16.55
C GLN A 73 5.13 -71.02 -17.68
N VAL A 74 5.38 -70.38 -18.81
CA VAL A 74 5.92 -71.01 -19.99
C VAL A 74 7.37 -70.61 -20.20
N PHE A 75 8.20 -71.60 -20.44
CA PHE A 75 9.62 -71.47 -20.79
C PHE A 75 9.77 -71.84 -22.26
N LEU A 76 10.21 -70.90 -23.05
CA LEU A 76 10.50 -71.16 -24.49
C LEU A 76 11.92 -71.62 -24.67
N LYS A 77 12.15 -72.40 -25.72
CA LYS A 77 13.51 -72.76 -26.18
C LYS A 77 14.25 -71.48 -26.57
N LYS A 78 15.54 -71.37 -26.27
CA LYS A 78 16.35 -70.22 -26.52
C LYS A 78 16.24 -69.61 -27.88
N GLU A 79 16.31 -70.49 -28.88
CA GLU A 79 16.19 -70.15 -30.33
C GLU A 79 14.77 -69.62 -30.67
N ALA A 80 13.75 -70.21 -30.06
CA ALA A 80 12.36 -69.77 -30.22
C ALA A 80 12.10 -68.42 -29.57
N GLY A 81 12.64 -68.17 -28.38
CA GLY A 81 12.54 -66.88 -27.69
C GLY A 81 13.14 -65.71 -28.48
N GLU A 82 14.29 -65.96 -29.12
CA GLU A 82 14.93 -64.98 -30.06
C GLU A 82 14.10 -64.78 -31.34
N LYS A 83 13.50 -65.81 -31.87
CA LYS A 83 12.64 -65.77 -33.08
C LYS A 83 11.40 -64.91 -32.80
N TYR A 84 10.70 -65.13 -31.72
CA TYR A 84 9.51 -64.35 -31.35
C TYR A 84 9.83 -62.89 -30.97
N ARG A 85 11.00 -62.63 -30.40
CA ARG A 85 11.44 -61.27 -30.06
C ARG A 85 11.74 -60.45 -31.31
N ASN A 86 12.26 -61.11 -32.38
CA ASN A 86 12.60 -60.48 -33.62
C ASN A 86 11.46 -60.51 -34.67
N ASP A 87 10.33 -61.14 -34.33
CA ASP A 87 9.19 -61.21 -35.26
C ASP A 87 8.53 -59.79 -35.33
N SER A 88 8.41 -59.36 -36.62
CA SER A 88 7.84 -58.05 -36.93
C SER A 88 6.30 -58.03 -36.90
N VAL A 89 5.66 -59.19 -36.85
CA VAL A 89 4.21 -59.35 -36.98
C VAL A 89 3.49 -59.04 -35.64
N ASP A 90 3.99 -59.50 -34.48
CA ASP A 90 3.40 -59.27 -33.18
C ASP A 90 4.34 -58.47 -32.28
N LYS A 91 4.09 -57.18 -32.19
CA LYS A 91 4.89 -56.23 -31.37
C LYS A 91 4.88 -56.53 -29.86
N ARG A 92 3.95 -57.35 -29.36
CA ARG A 92 3.86 -57.73 -27.94
C ARG A 92 5.08 -58.53 -27.52
N PHE A 93 5.61 -59.42 -28.37
CA PHE A 93 6.74 -60.28 -28.06
C PHE A 93 8.11 -59.59 -28.06
N ARG A 94 8.23 -58.36 -28.48
CA ARG A 94 9.47 -57.57 -28.37
C ARG A 94 9.98 -57.39 -26.94
N ARG A 95 9.12 -57.54 -25.94
CA ARG A 95 9.44 -57.42 -24.52
C ARG A 95 9.59 -58.76 -23.82
N LEU A 96 9.80 -59.82 -24.56
CA LEU A 96 9.99 -61.16 -23.98
C LEU A 96 11.31 -61.21 -23.19
N PRO A 97 11.29 -61.67 -21.90
CA PRO A 97 12.49 -61.86 -21.13
C PRO A 97 13.52 -62.76 -21.82
N GLU A 98 14.81 -62.41 -21.65
CA GLU A 98 15.89 -63.21 -22.28
C GLU A 98 16.13 -64.55 -21.60
N SER A 99 15.79 -64.63 -20.31
CA SER A 99 15.95 -65.86 -19.51
C SER A 99 14.86 -65.95 -18.46
N GLY A 100 14.54 -67.15 -18.02
CA GLY A 100 13.52 -67.39 -16.99
C GLY A 100 12.13 -67.61 -17.58
N VAL A 101 11.08 -67.17 -16.90
CA VAL A 101 9.69 -67.30 -17.35
C VAL A 101 9.40 -66.25 -18.39
N GLN A 102 9.11 -66.67 -19.65
CA GLN A 102 8.83 -65.74 -20.74
C GLN A 102 7.35 -65.36 -20.82
N LEU A 103 6.43 -66.35 -20.65
CA LEU A 103 4.99 -66.12 -20.74
C LEU A 103 4.26 -66.67 -19.51
N THR A 104 3.14 -66.02 -19.16
CA THR A 104 2.26 -66.50 -18.09
C THR A 104 0.81 -66.43 -18.55
N PHE A 105 0.03 -67.43 -18.18
CA PHE A 105 -1.43 -67.42 -18.38
C PHE A 105 -2.15 -68.18 -17.28
N THR A 106 -3.44 -67.91 -17.10
CA THR A 106 -4.26 -68.56 -16.06
C THR A 106 -4.93 -69.83 -16.64
N ILE A 107 -4.89 -70.92 -15.91
CA ILE A 107 -5.56 -72.17 -16.25
C ILE A 107 -6.87 -72.30 -15.46
N GLY A 108 -7.95 -72.76 -16.07
CA GLY A 108 -9.25 -72.94 -15.41
C GLY A 108 -9.26 -74.18 -14.47
N SER A 109 -8.71 -75.31 -14.98
CA SER A 109 -8.47 -76.48 -14.15
C SER A 109 -7.24 -77.23 -14.69
N VAL A 110 -6.53 -77.93 -13.77
CA VAL A 110 -5.32 -78.68 -14.12
C VAL A 110 -5.67 -79.85 -15.06
N ASP A 111 -6.81 -80.50 -14.88
CA ASP A 111 -7.20 -81.66 -15.67
C ASP A 111 -7.58 -81.20 -17.09
N SER A 112 -8.38 -80.17 -17.28
CA SER A 112 -8.71 -79.62 -18.57
C SER A 112 -7.45 -79.16 -19.34
N PHE A 113 -6.56 -78.43 -18.65
CA PHE A 113 -5.32 -77.96 -19.20
C PHE A 113 -4.43 -79.16 -19.70
N ARG A 114 -4.43 -80.27 -18.98
CA ARG A 114 -3.66 -81.46 -19.35
C ARG A 114 -4.22 -82.17 -20.54
N GLU A 115 -5.55 -82.22 -20.75
CA GLU A 115 -6.20 -82.69 -21.94
C GLU A 115 -5.90 -81.81 -23.15
N ASP A 116 -6.00 -80.51 -23.02
CA ASP A 116 -5.71 -79.54 -24.05
C ASP A 116 -4.23 -79.57 -24.46
N LEU A 117 -3.33 -79.70 -23.51
CA LEU A 117 -1.89 -79.84 -23.80
C LEU A 117 -1.56 -81.16 -24.55
N LYS A 118 -2.16 -82.31 -24.16
CA LYS A 118 -1.98 -83.55 -24.86
C LYS A 118 -2.43 -83.47 -26.33
N ALA A 119 -3.56 -82.81 -26.54
CA ALA A 119 -4.05 -82.61 -27.89
C ALA A 119 -3.08 -81.76 -28.77
N ALA A 120 -2.39 -80.79 -28.16
CA ALA A 120 -1.37 -79.97 -28.82
C ALA A 120 -0.05 -80.71 -29.01
N GLU A 121 0.34 -81.58 -28.03
CA GLU A 121 1.52 -82.45 -28.15
C GLU A 121 1.36 -83.55 -29.27
N GLU A 122 0.17 -84.15 -29.42
CA GLU A 122 -0.12 -85.08 -30.49
C GLU A 122 0.06 -84.44 -31.88
N LYS A 123 -0.22 -83.20 -32.03
CA LYS A 123 -0.02 -82.48 -33.29
C LYS A 123 1.44 -82.11 -33.55
N SER A 124 2.18 -81.76 -32.49
CA SER A 124 3.63 -81.41 -32.63
C SER A 124 4.57 -82.60 -32.69
N GLY A 125 4.12 -83.78 -32.21
CA GLY A 125 4.99 -84.95 -32.04
C GLY A 125 6.07 -84.84 -30.99
N GLN A 126 6.03 -83.79 -30.15
CA GLN A 126 6.97 -83.51 -29.03
C GLN A 126 6.23 -83.38 -27.70
N THR A 127 6.76 -84.06 -26.67
CA THR A 127 6.23 -83.99 -25.30
C THR A 127 6.83 -82.80 -24.57
N VAL A 128 6.00 -81.94 -23.96
CA VAL A 128 6.43 -80.78 -23.17
C VAL A 128 6.38 -81.14 -21.67
N PRO A 129 7.51 -81.07 -20.93
CA PRO A 129 7.53 -81.38 -19.53
C PRO A 129 6.66 -80.36 -18.74
N VAL A 130 5.72 -80.85 -17.93
CA VAL A 130 4.92 -80.04 -17.01
C VAL A 130 5.36 -80.29 -15.63
N ILE A 131 5.75 -79.22 -14.93
CA ILE A 131 6.20 -79.23 -13.52
C ILE A 131 5.12 -78.56 -12.69
N TYR A 132 4.70 -79.16 -11.64
CA TYR A 132 3.72 -78.62 -10.69
C TYR A 132 4.44 -78.10 -9.44
N GLU A 133 4.30 -76.83 -9.11
CA GLU A 133 4.93 -76.23 -7.94
C GLU A 133 3.88 -75.50 -7.10
N ASN A 134 3.84 -75.78 -5.80
CA ASN A 134 3.09 -74.99 -4.83
C ASN A 134 4.04 -74.04 -4.17
N LYS A 135 3.97 -72.74 -4.52
CA LYS A 135 4.63 -71.68 -3.78
C LYS A 135 3.79 -71.41 -2.52
N ALA A 136 4.19 -71.99 -1.38
CA ALA A 136 3.66 -71.54 -0.08
C ALA A 136 3.96 -70.07 0.14
N ASN A 137 3.04 -69.35 0.74
CA ASN A 137 3.24 -67.92 1.11
C ASN A 137 4.52 -67.79 1.94
N ASP A 138 5.58 -67.33 1.33
CA ASP A 138 6.84 -67.09 2.00
C ASP A 138 6.69 -65.84 2.88
N TRP A 139 6.39 -66.06 4.16
CA TRP A 139 6.37 -65.00 5.18
C TRP A 139 7.67 -64.20 5.22
N THR A 140 8.78 -64.79 4.76
CA THR A 140 10.08 -64.15 4.64
C THR A 140 10.09 -63.03 3.58
N SER A 141 9.40 -63.22 2.46
CA SER A 141 9.28 -62.19 1.41
C SER A 141 8.41 -61.01 1.87
N ILE A 142 7.35 -61.26 2.67
CA ILE A 142 6.53 -60.23 3.28
C ILE A 142 7.33 -59.42 4.32
N LEU A 143 8.12 -60.09 5.15
CA LEU A 143 8.98 -59.46 6.14
C LEU A 143 10.10 -58.61 5.50
N ILE A 144 10.72 -59.12 4.43
CA ILE A 144 11.76 -58.37 3.67
C ILE A 144 11.16 -57.14 3.03
N ASN A 145 9.96 -57.22 2.45
CA ASN A 145 9.29 -56.08 1.83
C ASN A 145 8.76 -55.05 2.85
N LEU A 146 8.46 -55.45 4.10
CA LEU A 146 8.05 -54.58 5.18
C LEU A 146 9.24 -53.92 5.91
N LEU A 147 10.43 -54.49 5.86
CA LEU A 147 11.63 -53.98 6.55
C LEU A 147 11.94 -52.51 6.20
N PRO A 148 11.94 -52.11 4.89
CA PRO A 148 12.18 -50.71 4.54
C PRO A 148 11.18 -49.74 5.15
N TRP A 149 9.90 -50.12 5.18
CA TRP A 149 8.84 -49.30 5.80
C TRP A 149 9.02 -49.15 7.31
N VAL A 150 9.42 -50.19 7.99
CA VAL A 150 9.74 -50.16 9.45
C VAL A 150 10.93 -49.24 9.70
N VAL A 151 11.96 -49.26 8.85
CA VAL A 151 13.13 -48.37 8.94
C VAL A 151 12.74 -46.93 8.69
N ILE A 152 11.91 -46.68 7.68
CA ILE A 152 11.43 -45.33 7.35
C ILE A 152 10.57 -44.77 8.47
N ILE A 153 9.63 -45.55 9.01
CA ILE A 153 8.76 -45.14 10.12
C ILE A 153 9.60 -44.93 11.39
N GLY A 154 10.57 -45.80 11.67
CA GLY A 154 11.49 -45.67 12.81
C GLY A 154 12.37 -44.42 12.69
N ALA A 155 12.91 -44.14 11.51
CA ALA A 155 13.68 -42.94 11.22
C ALA A 155 12.79 -41.70 11.35
N TRP A 156 11.55 -41.72 10.84
CA TRP A 156 10.58 -40.62 10.97
C TRP A 156 10.20 -40.37 12.44
N PHE A 157 9.96 -41.43 13.22
CA PHE A 157 9.68 -41.31 14.64
C PHE A 157 10.89 -40.76 15.41
N PHE A 158 12.11 -41.19 15.06
CA PHE A 158 13.35 -40.71 15.66
C PHE A 158 13.60 -39.23 15.33
N ILE A 159 13.36 -38.81 14.08
CA ILE A 159 13.42 -37.42 13.65
C ILE A 159 12.38 -36.58 14.41
N MET A 160 11.14 -37.07 14.50
CA MET A 160 10.05 -36.40 15.20
C MET A 160 10.34 -36.28 16.71
N ARG A 161 10.91 -37.31 17.33
CA ARG A 161 11.36 -37.27 18.72
C ARG A 161 12.58 -36.39 18.93
N SER A 162 13.50 -36.31 17.97
CA SER A 162 14.65 -35.41 18.00
C SER A 162 14.21 -33.96 17.85
N MET A 163 13.23 -33.66 16.99
CA MET A 163 12.61 -32.35 16.88
C MET A 163 11.85 -31.94 18.13
N SER A 164 11.17 -32.87 18.79
CA SER A 164 10.41 -32.56 20.00
C SER A 164 11.31 -32.34 21.25
N ARG A 165 12.53 -32.89 21.30
CA ARG A 165 13.53 -32.63 22.35
C ARG A 165 14.28 -31.29 22.16
N GLY A 166 14.27 -30.69 20.94
CA GLY A 166 14.86 -29.38 20.65
C GLY A 166 13.96 -28.19 20.99
N VAL A 167 12.68 -28.42 21.29
CA VAL A 167 11.66 -27.38 21.54
C VAL A 167 11.59 -26.94 23.02
N GLY A 168 12.35 -27.56 23.88
CA GLY A 168 12.26 -27.36 25.34
C GLY A 168 13.30 -26.43 25.98
N ALA A 169 14.24 -25.81 25.24
CA ALA A 169 15.17 -24.84 25.84
C ALA A 169 15.73 -23.88 24.80
N GLY A 170 15.09 -22.70 24.64
CA GLY A 170 15.69 -21.49 24.04
C GLY A 170 15.67 -21.43 22.51
N GLY A 171 14.66 -20.76 21.92
CA GLY A 171 14.71 -20.27 20.56
C GLY A 171 13.93 -21.08 19.53
N GLY A 172 12.64 -21.35 19.75
CA GLY A 172 11.76 -22.05 18.81
C GLY A 172 11.04 -21.13 17.85
N GLY A 173 11.60 -20.91 16.66
CA GLY A 173 10.87 -20.41 15.49
C GLY A 173 10.34 -21.57 14.65
N GLY A 174 9.37 -22.34 15.16
CA GLY A 174 8.76 -23.47 14.44
C GLY A 174 7.42 -23.08 13.81
N ILE A 175 6.95 -23.89 12.87
CA ILE A 175 5.70 -23.79 12.10
C ILE A 175 4.44 -23.46 12.94
N MET A 176 4.47 -23.68 14.26
CA MET A 176 3.39 -23.31 15.20
C MET A 176 3.30 -21.81 15.56
N ASN A 177 4.24 -20.98 15.13
CA ASN A 177 4.21 -19.55 15.41
C ASN A 177 3.64 -18.70 14.26
N VAL A 178 3.15 -19.28 13.18
CA VAL A 178 2.62 -18.56 12.01
C VAL A 178 1.37 -17.73 12.36
N GLY A 179 0.59 -18.17 13.36
CA GLY A 179 -0.63 -17.46 13.80
C GLY A 179 -0.41 -16.47 14.95
N LYS A 180 0.83 -16.26 15.45
CA LYS A 180 1.07 -15.28 16.52
C LYS A 180 1.31 -13.88 15.96
N ALA A 181 0.68 -12.89 16.59
CA ALA A 181 0.90 -11.49 16.26
C ALA A 181 2.33 -11.09 16.67
N LYS A 182 3.08 -10.53 15.70
CA LYS A 182 4.40 -9.93 15.97
C LYS A 182 4.24 -8.47 16.40
N ALA A 183 3.32 -8.18 17.32
CA ALA A 183 3.14 -6.83 17.80
C ALA A 183 4.43 -6.32 18.46
N GLN A 184 4.84 -5.10 18.07
CA GLN A 184 5.92 -4.41 18.77
C GLN A 184 5.38 -3.92 20.10
N VAL A 185 5.91 -4.45 21.20
CA VAL A 185 5.50 -4.07 22.55
C VAL A 185 6.50 -3.04 23.09
N PHE A 186 6.01 -1.86 23.39
CA PHE A 186 6.76 -0.82 24.09
C PHE A 186 6.34 -0.84 25.55
N ASP A 187 7.14 -1.53 26.41
CA ASP A 187 6.88 -1.63 27.85
C ASP A 187 7.27 -0.36 28.61
N LYS A 188 6.76 -0.28 29.85
CA LYS A 188 6.92 0.87 30.74
C LYS A 188 8.38 1.24 31.08
N ASP A 189 9.32 0.32 30.92
CA ASP A 189 10.70 0.47 31.39
C ASP A 189 11.71 1.02 30.36
N ASN A 190 11.28 1.33 29.13
CA ASN A 190 12.17 1.87 28.10
C ASN A 190 12.38 3.37 28.29
N SER A 191 13.61 3.80 28.47
CA SER A 191 14.10 5.11 28.87
C SER A 191 13.85 6.28 27.87
N LYS A 192 13.18 6.04 26.74
CA LYS A 192 12.80 7.07 25.75
C LYS A 192 11.31 6.99 25.41
N ARG A 193 10.48 7.46 26.34
CA ARG A 193 9.04 7.59 26.08
C ARG A 193 8.79 8.85 25.27
N VAL A 194 8.01 8.70 24.22
CA VAL A 194 7.44 9.81 23.45
C VAL A 194 6.24 10.34 24.23
N THR A 195 6.20 11.66 24.47
CA THR A 195 5.11 12.37 25.14
C THR A 195 4.57 13.48 24.24
N PHE A 196 3.50 14.16 24.63
CA PHE A 196 2.98 15.30 23.85
C PHE A 196 3.98 16.46 23.71
N LYS A 197 5.04 16.51 24.52
CA LYS A 197 6.14 17.48 24.36
C LYS A 197 7.01 17.20 23.13
N ASP A 198 6.98 15.97 22.63
CA ASP A 198 7.72 15.53 21.46
C ASP A 198 6.87 15.63 20.17
N VAL A 199 5.57 15.93 20.31
CA VAL A 199 4.63 16.16 19.21
C VAL A 199 4.40 17.66 19.10
N ALA A 200 4.96 18.26 18.06
CA ALA A 200 4.75 19.67 17.72
C ALA A 200 3.45 19.84 16.92
N GLY A 201 2.74 20.95 17.10
CA GLY A 201 1.46 21.21 16.46
C GLY A 201 0.35 20.24 16.87
N LEU A 202 -0.67 20.09 16.02
CA LEU A 202 -1.82 19.18 16.21
C LEU A 202 -2.64 19.50 17.47
N GLU A 203 -2.82 20.78 17.78
CA GLU A 203 -3.44 21.17 19.05
C GLU A 203 -4.87 20.67 19.19
N GLU A 204 -5.70 20.71 18.13
CA GLU A 204 -7.06 20.20 18.16
C GLU A 204 -7.07 18.67 18.35
N ALA A 205 -6.24 17.94 17.61
CA ALA A 205 -6.12 16.49 17.76
C ALA A 205 -5.61 16.09 19.15
N LYS A 206 -4.69 16.89 19.75
CA LYS A 206 -4.22 16.67 21.12
C LYS A 206 -5.33 16.88 22.14
N VAL A 207 -6.18 17.90 21.98
CA VAL A 207 -7.32 18.16 22.88
C VAL A 207 -8.28 16.98 22.86
N GLU A 208 -8.69 16.52 21.69
CA GLU A 208 -9.60 15.37 21.54
C GLU A 208 -9.03 14.07 22.13
N ILE A 209 -7.76 13.81 21.86
CA ILE A 209 -7.12 12.57 22.29
C ILE A 209 -6.74 12.61 23.78
N MET A 210 -6.63 13.81 24.38
CA MET A 210 -6.37 13.97 25.81
C MET A 210 -7.49 13.38 26.66
N GLU A 211 -8.74 13.40 26.20
CA GLU A 211 -9.84 12.74 26.89
C GLU A 211 -9.59 11.23 27.05
N ILE A 212 -8.95 10.60 26.05
CA ILE A 212 -8.55 9.19 26.11
C ILE A 212 -7.45 8.98 27.17
N VAL A 213 -6.48 9.90 27.22
CA VAL A 213 -5.41 9.88 28.24
C VAL A 213 -5.99 10.03 29.64
N ASP A 214 -6.87 11.02 29.84
CA ASP A 214 -7.50 11.27 31.13
C ASP A 214 -8.34 10.09 31.59
N PHE A 215 -9.03 9.44 30.65
CA PHE A 215 -9.77 8.23 30.94
C PHE A 215 -8.83 7.09 31.39
N LEU A 216 -7.73 6.82 30.68
CA LEU A 216 -6.76 5.78 31.06
C LEU A 216 -6.12 6.05 32.43
N LYS A 217 -5.94 7.34 32.78
CA LYS A 217 -5.39 7.76 34.09
C LYS A 217 -6.42 7.70 35.22
N LYS A 218 -7.69 8.01 34.95
CA LYS A 218 -8.74 8.24 35.96
C LYS A 218 -10.09 7.61 35.58
N ALA A 219 -10.07 6.31 35.23
CA ALA A 219 -11.24 5.58 34.73
C ALA A 219 -12.46 5.65 35.70
N ASP A 220 -12.21 5.68 37.01
CA ASP A 220 -13.27 5.62 38.03
C ASP A 220 -14.14 6.85 38.03
N LYS A 221 -13.57 8.05 37.80
CA LYS A 221 -14.31 9.33 37.69
C LYS A 221 -15.39 9.29 36.62
N TYR A 222 -15.08 8.67 35.48
CA TYR A 222 -16.02 8.56 34.34
C TYR A 222 -17.10 7.50 34.59
N LYS A 223 -16.74 6.40 35.28
CA LYS A 223 -17.68 5.34 35.66
C LYS A 223 -18.73 5.85 36.68
N GLU A 224 -18.32 6.64 37.66
CA GLU A 224 -19.22 7.21 38.64
C GLU A 224 -20.30 8.12 38.03
N LEU A 225 -19.96 8.83 36.95
CA LEU A 225 -20.89 9.65 36.19
C LEU A 225 -21.71 8.88 35.17
N GLY A 226 -21.51 7.55 35.01
CA GLY A 226 -22.23 6.72 34.03
C GLY A 226 -21.78 6.95 32.60
N ALA A 227 -20.66 7.61 32.35
CA ALA A 227 -20.15 7.85 31.00
C ALA A 227 -19.68 6.57 30.33
N LYS A 228 -20.08 6.37 29.08
CA LYS A 228 -19.59 5.27 28.24
C LYS A 228 -18.24 5.67 27.63
N ILE A 229 -17.27 4.81 27.82
CA ILE A 229 -15.89 5.00 27.36
C ILE A 229 -15.82 4.66 25.87
N PRO A 230 -15.18 5.50 25.03
CA PRO A 230 -14.89 5.10 23.65
C PRO A 230 -13.95 3.88 23.66
N LYS A 231 -14.34 2.82 22.94
CA LYS A 231 -13.51 1.62 22.82
C LYS A 231 -12.35 1.82 21.84
N GLY A 232 -12.52 2.74 20.88
CA GLY A 232 -11.53 3.04 19.89
C GLY A 232 -11.64 4.42 19.28
N ALA A 233 -10.53 4.93 18.76
CA ALA A 233 -10.48 6.14 17.96
C ALA A 233 -9.68 5.90 16.68
N LEU A 234 -10.14 6.54 15.59
CA LEU A 234 -9.53 6.48 14.27
C LEU A 234 -8.81 7.79 13.99
N LEU A 235 -7.49 7.72 13.77
CA LEU A 235 -6.67 8.85 13.33
C LEU A 235 -6.71 8.90 11.80
N VAL A 236 -7.24 9.98 11.25
CA VAL A 236 -7.43 10.16 9.79
C VAL A 236 -6.61 11.34 9.32
N GLY A 237 -5.91 11.20 8.18
CA GLY A 237 -5.21 12.33 7.58
C GLY A 237 -4.14 11.91 6.58
N PRO A 238 -3.51 12.87 5.89
CA PRO A 238 -2.47 12.62 4.91
C PRO A 238 -1.26 11.84 5.49
N PRO A 239 -0.46 11.17 4.66
CA PRO A 239 0.75 10.51 5.13
C PRO A 239 1.76 11.53 5.67
N GLY A 240 2.55 11.12 6.66
CA GLY A 240 3.61 11.97 7.23
C GLY A 240 3.15 13.02 8.25
N THR A 241 1.85 13.12 8.57
CA THR A 241 1.30 14.11 9.52
C THR A 241 1.51 13.76 10.98
N GLY A 242 2.12 12.60 11.29
CA GLY A 242 2.48 12.25 12.67
C GLY A 242 1.47 11.36 13.41
N LYS A 243 0.51 10.72 12.73
CA LYS A 243 -0.51 9.84 13.34
C LYS A 243 0.08 8.77 14.27
N THR A 244 1.08 8.05 13.79
CA THR A 244 1.79 7.01 14.57
C THR A 244 2.56 7.62 15.75
N LEU A 245 3.14 8.82 15.59
CA LEU A 245 3.83 9.54 16.64
C LEU A 245 2.85 9.99 17.73
N LEU A 246 1.70 10.54 17.33
CA LEU A 246 0.63 10.95 18.23
C LEU A 246 0.12 9.75 19.05
N ALA A 247 -0.14 8.61 18.43
CA ALA A 247 -0.58 7.40 19.12
C ALA A 247 0.46 6.92 20.18
N LYS A 248 1.76 6.98 19.85
CA LYS A 248 2.84 6.68 20.81
C LYS A 248 2.86 7.68 21.96
N ALA A 249 2.65 8.97 21.67
CA ALA A 249 2.63 10.01 22.68
C ALA A 249 1.46 9.84 23.65
N VAL A 250 0.29 9.42 23.18
CA VAL A 250 -0.87 9.08 24.03
C VAL A 250 -0.50 8.00 25.05
N ALA A 251 0.13 6.93 24.60
CA ALA A 251 0.53 5.84 25.49
C ALA A 251 1.60 6.28 26.50
N GLY A 252 2.56 7.10 26.04
CA GLY A 252 3.58 7.67 26.92
C GLY A 252 3.01 8.62 27.95
N GLU A 253 2.06 9.48 27.55
CA GLU A 253 1.37 10.42 28.45
C GLU A 253 0.46 9.71 29.44
N ALA A 254 -0.27 8.67 28.98
CA ALA A 254 -1.11 7.84 29.85
C ALA A 254 -0.30 6.88 30.74
N ASN A 255 0.98 6.71 30.47
CA ASN A 255 1.86 5.76 31.16
C ASN A 255 1.36 4.29 31.10
N VAL A 256 0.89 3.86 29.93
CA VAL A 256 0.38 2.51 29.69
C VAL A 256 1.20 1.80 28.60
N PRO A 257 1.21 0.46 28.58
CA PRO A 257 1.83 -0.32 27.50
C PRO A 257 1.21 0.02 26.13
N PHE A 258 2.06 0.01 25.10
CA PHE A 258 1.68 0.29 23.73
C PHE A 258 2.00 -0.94 22.85
N LEU A 259 0.96 -1.54 22.26
CA LEU A 259 1.08 -2.65 21.34
C LEU A 259 0.83 -2.14 19.92
N SER A 260 1.85 -2.14 19.08
CA SER A 260 1.75 -1.61 17.70
C SER A 260 1.87 -2.73 16.68
N ILE A 261 0.97 -2.70 15.68
CA ILE A 261 0.97 -3.61 14.54
C ILE A 261 0.52 -2.84 13.29
N SER A 262 1.01 -3.26 12.11
CA SER A 262 0.48 -2.73 10.84
C SER A 262 -0.71 -3.55 10.37
N GLY A 263 -1.72 -2.91 9.77
CA GLY A 263 -2.83 -3.58 9.11
C GLY A 263 -2.37 -4.59 8.05
N SER A 264 -1.26 -4.30 7.39
CA SER A 264 -0.63 -5.21 6.41
C SER A 264 -0.12 -6.52 7.04
N ASP A 265 0.25 -6.53 8.33
CA ASP A 265 0.70 -7.73 9.02
C ASP A 265 -0.40 -8.78 9.24
N PHE A 266 -1.66 -8.38 9.09
CA PHE A 266 -2.80 -9.29 9.14
C PHE A 266 -3.13 -9.91 7.78
N VAL A 267 -2.60 -9.36 6.68
CA VAL A 267 -2.87 -9.85 5.32
C VAL A 267 -1.88 -10.97 5.00
N GLU A 268 -2.40 -12.19 4.95
CA GLU A 268 -1.61 -13.39 4.63
C GLU A 268 -2.31 -14.20 3.54
N MET A 269 -1.54 -15.07 2.85
CA MET A 269 -2.09 -15.96 1.82
C MET A 269 -2.77 -17.20 2.40
N PHE A 270 -2.52 -17.52 3.68
CA PHE A 270 -3.06 -18.71 4.33
C PHE A 270 -4.36 -18.39 5.06
N VAL A 271 -5.41 -19.14 4.78
CA VAL A 271 -6.74 -18.96 5.38
C VAL A 271 -6.69 -19.08 6.90
N GLY A 272 -7.29 -18.12 7.60
CA GLY A 272 -7.43 -18.09 9.05
C GLY A 272 -6.22 -17.56 9.83
N VAL A 273 -5.08 -17.31 9.18
CA VAL A 273 -3.87 -16.79 9.87
C VAL A 273 -4.08 -15.35 10.32
N GLY A 274 -4.67 -14.49 9.49
CA GLY A 274 -5.00 -13.11 9.82
C GLY A 274 -5.94 -13.03 11.03
N ALA A 275 -7.03 -13.78 11.01
CA ALA A 275 -7.98 -13.87 12.12
C ALA A 275 -7.33 -14.41 13.41
N SER A 276 -6.39 -15.36 13.30
CA SER A 276 -5.64 -15.87 14.45
C SER A 276 -4.72 -14.82 15.07
N ARG A 277 -4.05 -14.01 14.24
CA ARG A 277 -3.22 -12.88 14.72
C ARG A 277 -4.05 -11.81 15.41
N VAL A 278 -5.23 -11.51 14.90
CA VAL A 278 -6.15 -10.60 15.57
C VAL A 278 -6.49 -11.10 16.97
N ARG A 279 -6.91 -12.36 17.11
CA ARG A 279 -7.21 -12.96 18.42
C ARG A 279 -6.02 -12.90 19.38
N ASP A 280 -4.84 -13.28 18.92
CA ASP A 280 -3.62 -13.27 19.73
C ASP A 280 -3.24 -11.85 20.19
N LEU A 281 -3.36 -10.84 19.30
CA LEU A 281 -3.14 -9.44 19.65
C LEU A 281 -4.07 -8.95 20.77
N PHE A 282 -5.35 -9.26 20.65
CA PHE A 282 -6.35 -8.84 21.64
C PHE A 282 -6.24 -9.63 22.95
N GLU A 283 -5.80 -10.88 22.92
CA GLU A 283 -5.46 -11.65 24.11
C GLU A 283 -4.27 -11.04 24.84
N GLN A 284 -3.19 -10.71 24.13
CA GLN A 284 -2.04 -10.00 24.69
C GLN A 284 -2.43 -8.65 25.29
N ALA A 285 -3.32 -7.90 24.64
CA ALA A 285 -3.83 -6.63 25.13
C ALA A 285 -4.63 -6.81 26.44
N LYS A 286 -5.49 -7.82 26.53
CA LYS A 286 -6.25 -8.16 27.75
C LYS A 286 -5.31 -8.51 28.92
N GLN A 287 -4.22 -9.22 28.66
CA GLN A 287 -3.22 -9.59 29.67
C GLN A 287 -2.41 -8.38 30.17
N LYS A 288 -2.24 -7.34 29.32
CA LYS A 288 -1.45 -6.14 29.63
C LYS A 288 -2.31 -4.91 29.99
N ALA A 289 -3.61 -5.08 30.20
CA ALA A 289 -4.51 -3.97 30.54
C ALA A 289 -4.15 -3.31 31.88
N PRO A 290 -4.21 -1.96 32.01
CA PRO A 290 -4.61 -1.02 30.97
C PRO A 290 -3.53 -0.80 29.91
N CYS A 291 -3.91 -0.80 28.62
CA CYS A 291 -2.98 -0.64 27.50
C CYS A 291 -3.66 -0.01 26.28
N ILE A 292 -2.83 0.41 25.33
CA ILE A 292 -3.27 0.88 24.01
C ILE A 292 -2.82 -0.13 22.95
N VAL A 293 -3.77 -0.55 22.10
CA VAL A 293 -3.52 -1.28 20.87
C VAL A 293 -3.55 -0.28 19.73
N PHE A 294 -2.48 -0.23 18.94
CA PHE A 294 -2.41 0.64 17.77
C PHE A 294 -2.30 -0.19 16.49
N ILE A 295 -3.22 0.07 15.57
CA ILE A 295 -3.26 -0.57 14.25
C ILE A 295 -2.99 0.52 13.20
N ASP A 296 -1.78 0.52 12.65
CA ASP A 296 -1.43 1.44 11.56
C ASP A 296 -1.94 0.90 10.21
N GLU A 297 -2.25 1.79 9.26
CA GLU A 297 -2.74 1.41 7.93
C GLU A 297 -3.93 0.42 7.98
N ILE A 298 -4.94 0.73 8.79
CA ILE A 298 -6.09 -0.17 8.98
C ILE A 298 -6.86 -0.42 7.69
N ASP A 299 -6.74 0.45 6.70
CA ASP A 299 -7.33 0.31 5.36
C ASP A 299 -6.82 -0.93 4.60
N ALA A 300 -5.68 -1.50 5.00
CA ALA A 300 -5.20 -2.78 4.45
C ALA A 300 -6.20 -3.94 4.68
N ILE A 301 -6.91 -3.93 5.82
CA ILE A 301 -7.92 -4.95 6.18
C ILE A 301 -9.34 -4.40 6.23
N GLY A 302 -9.49 -3.10 6.47
CA GLY A 302 -10.77 -2.44 6.75
C GLY A 302 -11.52 -1.95 5.52
N ARG A 303 -11.11 -2.27 4.31
CA ARG A 303 -11.70 -1.77 3.08
C ARG A 303 -13.12 -2.28 2.88
N ALA A 304 -14.05 -1.39 2.48
CA ALA A 304 -15.43 -1.73 2.16
C ALA A 304 -15.52 -2.75 1.02
N ARG A 305 -16.56 -3.59 1.07
CA ARG A 305 -16.84 -4.64 0.06
C ARG A 305 -17.05 -4.02 -1.32
N GLY A 306 -16.19 -4.34 -2.27
CA GLY A 306 -16.39 -3.97 -3.67
C GLY A 306 -17.41 -4.92 -4.33
N LYS A 307 -18.25 -4.40 -5.24
CA LYS A 307 -19.22 -5.20 -6.01
C LYS A 307 -18.58 -6.23 -6.97
N ASN A 308 -17.26 -6.21 -7.14
CA ASN A 308 -16.53 -7.15 -7.99
C ASN A 308 -15.83 -8.23 -7.15
N ALA A 309 -16.64 -9.18 -6.64
CA ALA A 309 -16.18 -10.38 -5.96
C ALA A 309 -15.62 -11.41 -6.98
N GLY A 310 -14.39 -11.24 -7.42
CA GLY A 310 -13.75 -12.12 -8.41
C GLY A 310 -12.35 -12.64 -8.05
N PHE A 311 -11.75 -12.19 -6.94
CA PHE A 311 -10.41 -12.63 -6.56
C PHE A 311 -10.40 -13.24 -5.15
N SER A 312 -9.90 -14.46 -5.05
CA SER A 312 -9.81 -15.27 -3.82
C SER A 312 -9.02 -14.64 -2.64
N GLY A 313 -8.43 -13.45 -2.82
CA GLY A 313 -7.77 -12.69 -1.77
C GLY A 313 -8.71 -11.76 -0.97
N SER A 314 -9.98 -11.59 -1.37
CA SER A 314 -10.93 -10.73 -0.65
C SER A 314 -11.51 -11.43 0.59
N ASP A 315 -11.71 -12.75 0.52
CA ASP A 315 -12.37 -13.53 1.57
C ASP A 315 -11.54 -13.59 2.87
N GLU A 316 -10.21 -13.68 2.75
CA GLU A 316 -9.32 -13.71 3.92
C GLU A 316 -9.26 -12.35 4.64
N ARG A 317 -9.24 -11.26 3.89
CA ARG A 317 -9.33 -9.91 4.47
C ARG A 317 -10.65 -9.69 5.18
N GLU A 318 -11.75 -10.15 4.60
CA GLU A 318 -13.07 -10.06 5.19
C GLU A 318 -13.19 -10.90 6.47
N ASN A 319 -12.64 -12.11 6.48
CA ASN A 319 -12.56 -12.95 7.68
C ASN A 319 -11.76 -12.27 8.79
N THR A 320 -10.64 -11.66 8.44
CA THR A 320 -9.80 -10.91 9.38
C THR A 320 -10.52 -9.67 9.92
N LEU A 321 -11.20 -8.91 9.05
CA LEU A 321 -12.02 -7.77 9.45
C LEU A 321 -13.15 -8.19 10.39
N ASN A 322 -13.90 -9.24 10.05
CA ASN A 322 -14.98 -9.75 10.88
C ASN A 322 -14.47 -10.22 12.26
N GLN A 323 -13.28 -10.82 12.32
CA GLN A 323 -12.64 -11.18 13.58
C GLN A 323 -12.27 -9.93 14.40
N LEU A 324 -11.71 -8.89 13.76
CA LEU A 324 -11.42 -7.61 14.41
C LEU A 324 -12.67 -6.98 15.01
N LEU A 325 -13.76 -6.92 14.24
CA LEU A 325 -15.04 -6.40 14.71
C LEU A 325 -15.57 -7.22 15.90
N THR A 326 -15.46 -8.53 15.85
CA THR A 326 -15.88 -9.44 16.91
C THR A 326 -15.07 -9.23 18.20
N GLU A 327 -13.75 -9.09 18.10
CA GLU A 327 -12.90 -8.81 19.27
C GLU A 327 -13.22 -7.43 19.88
N MET A 328 -13.44 -6.39 19.04
CA MET A 328 -13.83 -5.06 19.53
C MET A 328 -15.20 -5.07 20.21
N ASP A 329 -16.18 -5.80 19.66
CA ASP A 329 -17.51 -5.93 20.27
C ASP A 329 -17.45 -6.74 21.58
N GLY A 330 -16.59 -7.75 21.64
CA GLY A 330 -16.39 -8.65 22.80
C GLY A 330 -15.73 -7.97 24.02
N PHE A 331 -15.19 -6.73 23.87
CA PHE A 331 -14.70 -5.98 25.01
C PHE A 331 -15.86 -5.50 25.89
N GLN A 332 -15.84 -5.93 27.15
CA GLN A 332 -16.65 -5.30 28.17
C GLN A 332 -16.11 -3.87 28.40
N THR A 333 -16.99 -2.92 28.65
CA THR A 333 -16.72 -1.48 28.80
C THR A 333 -15.64 -1.12 29.85
N ASN A 334 -15.14 -2.12 30.61
CA ASN A 334 -14.27 -1.93 31.78
C ASN A 334 -12.89 -2.57 31.68
N THR A 335 -12.45 -3.08 30.52
CA THR A 335 -11.18 -3.81 30.42
C THR A 335 -9.94 -2.92 30.41
N GLY A 336 -10.08 -1.59 30.28
CA GLY A 336 -8.92 -0.67 30.20
C GLY A 336 -8.09 -0.79 28.91
N VAL A 337 -8.59 -1.48 27.90
CA VAL A 337 -7.95 -1.57 26.58
C VAL A 337 -8.62 -0.57 25.63
N ILE A 338 -7.82 0.29 25.01
CA ILE A 338 -8.26 1.22 23.97
C ILE A 338 -7.56 0.88 22.66
N VAL A 339 -8.35 0.85 21.59
CA VAL A 339 -7.83 0.58 20.25
C VAL A 339 -7.70 1.91 19.49
N LEU A 340 -6.50 2.30 19.12
CA LEU A 340 -6.25 3.38 18.19
C LEU A 340 -5.95 2.80 16.82
N ALA A 341 -6.55 3.34 15.77
CA ALA A 341 -6.21 2.97 14.41
C ALA A 341 -5.81 4.21 13.61
N ALA A 342 -4.97 4.04 12.59
CA ALA A 342 -4.60 5.11 11.69
C ALA A 342 -4.87 4.71 10.24
N THR A 343 -5.32 5.68 9.44
CA THR A 343 -5.49 5.52 7.99
C THR A 343 -5.21 6.84 7.26
N ASN A 344 -4.78 6.72 6.03
CA ASN A 344 -4.69 7.86 5.11
C ASN A 344 -5.97 8.00 4.27
N ARG A 345 -6.86 7.00 4.30
CA ARG A 345 -8.05 6.91 3.45
C ARG A 345 -9.26 6.41 4.23
N ALA A 346 -9.91 7.29 4.97
CA ALA A 346 -11.14 6.96 5.68
C ALA A 346 -12.32 6.66 4.73
N ASP A 347 -12.30 7.24 3.54
CA ASP A 347 -13.31 7.10 2.48
C ASP A 347 -13.54 5.66 2.03
N ILE A 348 -12.50 4.82 2.05
CA ILE A 348 -12.58 3.42 1.60
C ILE A 348 -12.92 2.43 2.72
N LEU A 349 -12.98 2.87 3.98
CA LEU A 349 -13.21 1.98 5.11
C LEU A 349 -14.67 1.47 5.15
N ASP A 350 -14.82 0.24 5.61
CA ASP A 350 -16.16 -0.34 5.87
C ASP A 350 -16.85 0.44 7.00
N LYS A 351 -18.08 0.89 6.72
CA LYS A 351 -18.91 1.62 7.67
C LYS A 351 -19.14 0.87 8.99
N ALA A 352 -19.00 -0.46 8.99
CA ALA A 352 -19.12 -1.27 10.19
C ALA A 352 -18.01 -0.97 11.22
N LEU A 353 -16.82 -0.54 10.78
CA LEU A 353 -15.74 -0.12 11.68
C LEU A 353 -16.08 1.15 12.45
N MET A 354 -16.85 2.06 11.85
CA MET A 354 -17.16 3.38 12.39
C MET A 354 -18.46 3.42 13.19
N ARG A 355 -19.03 2.26 13.54
CA ARG A 355 -20.22 2.18 14.39
C ARG A 355 -19.87 2.40 15.86
N ALA A 356 -20.85 2.93 16.62
CA ALA A 356 -20.73 3.10 18.07
C ALA A 356 -20.29 1.79 18.76
N GLY A 357 -19.30 1.90 19.65
CA GLY A 357 -18.69 0.78 20.34
C GLY A 357 -17.48 0.15 19.61
N ARG A 358 -17.03 0.73 18.49
CA ARG A 358 -15.83 0.39 17.73
C ARG A 358 -14.95 1.63 17.59
N PHE A 359 -14.72 2.15 16.36
CA PHE A 359 -14.06 3.44 16.14
C PHE A 359 -15.13 4.54 16.04
N ASP A 360 -15.71 4.87 17.17
CA ASP A 360 -16.78 5.86 17.28
C ASP A 360 -16.30 7.32 17.30
N ARG A 361 -14.98 7.51 17.43
CA ARG A 361 -14.35 8.82 17.30
C ARG A 361 -13.40 8.84 16.11
N GLN A 362 -13.51 9.87 15.29
CA GLN A 362 -12.60 10.16 14.20
C GLN A 362 -11.86 11.44 14.57
N ILE A 363 -10.54 11.35 14.67
CA ILE A 363 -9.66 12.46 14.99
C ILE A 363 -8.91 12.81 13.72
N GLU A 364 -9.13 14.01 13.22
CA GLU A 364 -8.46 14.50 12.03
C GLU A 364 -7.05 14.96 12.36
N VAL A 365 -6.08 14.47 11.60
CA VAL A 365 -4.65 14.82 11.72
C VAL A 365 -4.23 15.42 10.38
N GLY A 366 -4.54 16.71 10.21
CA GLY A 366 -4.32 17.46 8.98
C GLY A 366 -2.85 17.78 8.69
N LEU A 367 -2.62 18.47 7.58
CA LEU A 367 -1.31 19.08 7.31
C LEU A 367 -1.12 20.28 8.26
N PRO A 368 0.11 20.52 8.76
CA PRO A 368 0.37 21.57 9.72
C PRO A 368 0.29 22.96 9.07
N ASP A 369 -0.26 23.93 9.80
CA ASP A 369 -0.23 25.35 9.45
C ASP A 369 1.17 25.96 9.61
N VAL A 370 1.34 27.25 9.28
CA VAL A 370 2.65 27.93 9.35
C VAL A 370 3.24 27.90 10.76
N LYS A 371 2.41 28.07 11.80
CA LYS A 371 2.87 28.10 13.21
C LYS A 371 3.27 26.69 13.64
N GLU A 372 2.45 25.71 13.33
CA GLU A 372 2.73 24.32 13.62
C GLU A 372 3.97 23.82 12.89
N ARG A 373 4.20 24.24 11.61
CA ARG A 373 5.44 23.93 10.90
C ARG A 373 6.66 24.54 11.58
N GLU A 374 6.56 25.75 12.11
CA GLU A 374 7.65 26.36 12.87
C GLU A 374 7.97 25.54 14.14
N GLU A 375 6.95 25.06 14.85
CA GLU A 375 7.14 24.18 16.01
C GLU A 375 7.77 22.84 15.61
N ILE A 376 7.33 22.24 14.49
CA ILE A 376 7.90 21.01 13.96
C ILE A 376 9.37 21.21 13.57
N PHE A 377 9.71 22.32 12.91
CA PHE A 377 11.09 22.69 12.65
C PHE A 377 11.88 22.80 13.97
N ASN A 378 11.33 23.44 15.00
CA ASN A 378 11.98 23.56 16.29
C ASN A 378 12.34 22.21 16.90
N VAL A 379 11.51 21.18 16.72
CA VAL A 379 11.79 19.81 17.19
C VAL A 379 12.91 19.18 16.38
N HIS A 380 12.82 19.21 15.05
CA HIS A 380 13.78 18.54 14.17
C HIS A 380 15.15 19.26 14.06
N LEU A 381 15.18 20.55 14.37
CA LEU A 381 16.43 21.33 14.37
C LEU A 381 17.25 21.17 15.65
N ARG A 382 16.67 20.66 16.77
CA ARG A 382 17.39 20.48 18.06
C ARG A 382 18.71 19.73 17.97
N PRO A 383 18.82 18.60 17.22
CA PRO A 383 20.05 17.83 17.13
C PRO A 383 21.09 18.42 16.15
N LEU A 384 20.74 19.47 15.39
CA LEU A 384 21.53 20.00 14.29
C LEU A 384 22.40 21.19 14.73
N LYS A 385 23.57 21.36 14.08
CA LYS A 385 24.43 22.51 14.25
C LYS A 385 24.03 23.60 13.25
N LEU A 386 23.31 24.60 13.73
CA LEU A 386 22.72 25.65 12.91
C LEU A 386 23.56 26.91 12.92
N ASP A 387 23.44 27.70 11.86
CA ASP A 387 23.89 29.09 11.86
C ASP A 387 23.07 29.89 12.90
N PRO A 388 23.70 30.67 13.79
CA PRO A 388 23.00 31.49 14.79
C PRO A 388 21.99 32.49 14.20
N GLN A 389 22.15 32.90 12.95
CA GLN A 389 21.29 33.86 12.26
C GLN A 389 20.11 33.19 11.53
N LEU A 390 19.94 31.87 11.63
CA LEU A 390 18.88 31.15 10.92
C LEU A 390 17.49 31.51 11.47
N ASP A 391 16.67 32.14 10.65
CA ASP A 391 15.26 32.42 10.93
C ASP A 391 14.40 31.15 10.69
N ARG A 392 13.84 30.59 11.77
CA ARG A 392 13.01 29.38 11.73
C ARG A 392 11.62 29.66 11.17
N SER A 393 11.08 30.84 11.46
CA SER A 393 9.80 31.31 10.91
C SER A 393 9.90 31.44 9.38
N PHE A 394 11.05 31.88 8.87
CA PHE A 394 11.32 31.90 7.43
C PHE A 394 11.22 30.48 6.84
N LEU A 395 11.83 29.46 7.47
CA LEU A 395 11.76 28.07 6.98
C LEU A 395 10.31 27.56 6.93
N ALA A 396 9.52 27.84 7.95
CA ALA A 396 8.11 27.47 8.00
C ALA A 396 7.30 28.12 6.87
N ARG A 397 7.59 29.39 6.54
CA ARG A 397 6.96 30.07 5.42
C ARG A 397 7.39 29.50 4.05
N GLN A 398 8.60 28.96 3.92
CA GLN A 398 9.11 28.38 2.67
C GLN A 398 8.61 26.95 2.39
N THR A 399 7.86 26.35 3.30
CA THR A 399 7.40 24.94 3.21
C THR A 399 5.88 24.79 3.32
N PRO A 400 5.07 25.54 2.52
CA PRO A 400 3.62 25.38 2.53
C PRO A 400 3.23 23.98 2.08
N GLY A 401 2.24 23.37 2.76
CA GLY A 401 1.73 22.06 2.44
C GLY A 401 2.66 20.88 2.78
N PHE A 402 3.80 21.13 3.46
CA PHE A 402 4.70 20.06 3.92
C PHE A 402 4.14 19.41 5.18
N SER A 403 4.22 18.08 5.19
CA SER A 403 3.94 17.28 6.38
C SER A 403 5.12 17.32 7.36
N GLY A 404 4.90 16.84 8.59
CA GLY A 404 5.99 16.68 9.57
C GLY A 404 7.14 15.78 9.07
N ALA A 405 6.82 14.76 8.29
CA ALA A 405 7.83 13.89 7.68
C ALA A 405 8.65 14.61 6.59
N ASP A 406 8.02 15.48 5.79
CA ASP A 406 8.71 16.28 4.78
C ASP A 406 9.66 17.27 5.45
N ILE A 407 9.23 17.92 6.54
CA ILE A 407 10.07 18.84 7.34
C ILE A 407 11.27 18.10 7.93
N ALA A 408 11.05 16.91 8.49
CA ALA A 408 12.15 16.08 8.99
C ALA A 408 13.16 15.74 7.88
N ASN A 409 12.66 15.43 6.69
CA ASN A 409 13.48 15.16 5.51
C ASN A 409 14.26 16.41 5.06
N VAL A 410 13.62 17.61 5.05
CA VAL A 410 14.31 18.90 4.77
C VAL A 410 15.46 19.11 5.73
N CYS A 411 15.24 18.91 7.02
CA CYS A 411 16.27 19.08 8.05
C CYS A 411 17.45 18.13 7.83
N ASN A 412 17.17 16.88 7.53
CA ASN A 412 18.20 15.87 7.24
C ASN A 412 18.97 16.20 5.94
N GLU A 413 18.25 16.55 4.87
CA GLU A 413 18.87 16.87 3.58
C GLU A 413 19.73 18.13 3.63
N ALA A 414 19.30 19.18 4.36
CA ALA A 414 20.09 20.37 4.59
C ALA A 414 21.40 20.06 5.33
N ALA A 415 21.35 19.16 6.32
CA ALA A 415 22.56 18.70 7.01
C ALA A 415 23.51 17.93 6.07
N LEU A 416 22.96 17.09 5.18
CA LEU A 416 23.75 16.35 4.17
C LEU A 416 24.39 17.31 3.15
N ILE A 417 23.68 18.35 2.72
CA ILE A 417 24.18 19.38 1.80
C ILE A 417 25.32 20.15 2.47
N ALA A 418 25.15 20.65 3.70
CA ALA A 418 26.17 21.34 4.46
C ALA A 418 27.43 20.47 4.67
N ALA A 419 27.24 19.19 4.99
CA ALA A 419 28.34 18.23 5.15
C ALA A 419 29.12 18.02 3.82
N ARG A 420 28.41 17.92 2.69
CA ARG A 420 29.03 17.79 1.36
C ARG A 420 29.90 18.99 1.00
N HIS A 421 29.49 20.19 1.45
CA HIS A 421 30.23 21.42 1.24
C HIS A 421 31.28 21.68 2.36
N ASN A 422 31.53 20.70 3.26
CA ASN A 422 32.47 20.83 4.38
C ASN A 422 32.21 22.03 5.32
N LYS A 423 30.92 22.45 5.44
CA LYS A 423 30.52 23.54 6.33
C LYS A 423 30.47 23.06 7.77
N LYS A 424 30.72 23.96 8.72
CA LYS A 424 30.66 23.68 10.17
C LYS A 424 29.24 23.86 10.74
N PHE A 425 28.45 24.65 10.08
CA PHE A 425 27.07 24.99 10.45
C PHE A 425 26.17 24.90 9.21
N ILE A 426 24.92 24.58 9.43
CA ILE A 426 23.89 24.52 8.38
C ILE A 426 23.32 25.93 8.21
N SER A 427 23.45 26.49 7.02
CA SER A 427 22.99 27.84 6.70
C SER A 427 21.61 27.86 6.03
N LYS A 428 21.03 29.05 5.88
CA LYS A 428 19.77 29.29 5.18
C LYS A 428 19.80 28.72 3.75
N GLU A 429 20.91 28.88 3.04
CA GLU A 429 21.09 28.42 1.67
C GLU A 429 21.04 26.91 1.57
N ASP A 430 21.58 26.19 2.58
CA ASP A 430 21.52 24.72 2.62
C ASP A 430 20.08 24.22 2.79
N PHE A 431 19.25 24.91 3.59
CA PHE A 431 17.82 24.60 3.71
C PHE A 431 17.07 24.88 2.43
N LEU A 432 17.32 26.01 1.78
CA LEU A 432 16.68 26.32 0.49
C LEU A 432 17.06 25.29 -0.58
N ALA A 433 18.35 24.89 -0.64
CA ALA A 433 18.79 23.82 -1.54
C ALA A 433 18.17 22.46 -1.22
N ALA A 434 17.92 22.17 0.08
CA ALA A 434 17.22 20.96 0.51
C ALA A 434 15.76 20.96 0.07
N ILE A 435 15.04 22.07 0.27
CA ILE A 435 13.66 22.25 -0.18
C ILE A 435 13.58 22.06 -1.71
N ASP A 436 14.47 22.70 -2.44
CA ASP A 436 14.56 22.56 -3.90
C ASP A 436 14.75 21.12 -4.34
N ARG A 437 15.62 20.40 -3.63
CA ARG A 437 15.90 18.99 -3.93
C ARG A 437 14.74 18.08 -3.65
N ILE A 438 13.97 18.35 -2.59
CA ILE A 438 12.82 17.53 -2.20
C ILE A 438 11.64 17.75 -3.16
N VAL A 439 11.38 19.00 -3.52
CA VAL A 439 10.26 19.36 -4.40
C VAL A 439 10.59 19.12 -5.86
N GLY A 440 11.76 19.58 -6.34
CA GLY A 440 12.15 19.54 -7.75
C GLY A 440 13.04 18.35 -8.13
N GLY A 441 13.57 17.62 -7.16
CA GLY A 441 14.54 16.55 -7.39
C GLY A 441 15.99 17.03 -7.56
N LEU A 442 16.88 16.09 -7.88
CA LEU A 442 18.31 16.38 -8.10
C LEU A 442 18.51 17.22 -9.36
N GLU A 443 19.40 18.22 -9.23
CA GLU A 443 19.91 19.00 -10.35
C GLU A 443 20.66 18.10 -11.34
N ARG A 444 20.32 18.22 -12.65
CA ARG A 444 20.94 17.45 -13.72
C ARG A 444 21.98 18.29 -14.46
N LYS A 445 23.20 18.34 -13.96
CA LYS A 445 24.32 19.10 -14.57
C LYS A 445 24.75 18.59 -15.95
N ASN A 446 24.43 17.33 -16.29
CA ASN A 446 24.93 16.68 -17.50
C ASN A 446 23.87 16.59 -18.61
N LYS A 447 22.75 17.31 -18.52
CA LYS A 447 21.78 17.32 -19.59
C LYS A 447 22.27 18.26 -20.70
N ILE A 448 22.51 17.71 -21.87
CA ILE A 448 22.86 18.51 -23.04
C ILE A 448 21.57 19.22 -23.47
N ILE A 449 21.53 20.53 -23.31
CA ILE A 449 20.48 21.42 -23.77
C ILE A 449 21.14 22.35 -24.78
N THR A 450 20.57 22.49 -25.97
CA THR A 450 21.04 23.44 -26.97
C THR A 450 20.75 24.86 -26.51
N ASP A 451 21.51 25.83 -27.03
CA ASP A 451 21.28 27.25 -26.71
C ASP A 451 19.87 27.72 -27.16
N GLU A 452 19.35 27.14 -28.24
CA GLU A 452 17.99 27.39 -28.69
C GLU A 452 16.94 26.86 -27.72
N GLU A 453 17.08 25.60 -27.25
CA GLU A 453 16.20 25.03 -26.24
C GLU A 453 16.28 25.80 -24.91
N LYS A 454 17.50 26.20 -24.50
CA LYS A 454 17.69 27.01 -23.29
C LYS A 454 16.96 28.33 -23.37
N ARG A 455 16.96 28.95 -24.57
CA ARG A 455 16.23 30.19 -24.83
C ARG A 455 14.72 29.97 -24.74
N VAL A 456 14.18 28.92 -25.36
CA VAL A 456 12.74 28.60 -25.30
C VAL A 456 12.34 28.37 -23.83
N ILE A 457 13.12 27.60 -23.05
CA ILE A 457 12.85 27.36 -21.62
C ILE A 457 12.86 28.70 -20.85
N ALA A 458 13.83 29.60 -21.12
CA ALA A 458 13.92 30.85 -20.40
C ALA A 458 12.68 31.73 -20.62
N PHE A 459 12.19 31.81 -21.85
CA PHE A 459 10.98 32.57 -22.18
C PHE A 459 9.73 31.89 -21.63
N HIS A 460 9.68 30.55 -21.60
CA HIS A 460 8.60 29.80 -21.01
C HIS A 460 8.47 30.10 -19.52
N GLU A 461 9.55 29.94 -18.76
CA GLU A 461 9.56 30.19 -17.30
C GLU A 461 9.35 31.70 -16.99
N ALA A 462 9.91 32.61 -17.83
CA ALA A 462 9.66 34.02 -17.69
C ALA A 462 8.18 34.37 -17.94
N GLY A 463 7.52 33.67 -18.86
CA GLY A 463 6.08 33.78 -19.11
C GLY A 463 5.23 33.46 -17.88
N HIS A 464 5.48 32.32 -17.23
CA HIS A 464 4.83 31.96 -15.99
C HIS A 464 5.05 33.03 -14.91
N ALA A 465 6.28 33.46 -14.75
CA ALA A 465 6.66 34.41 -13.71
C ALA A 465 6.00 35.78 -13.95
N THR A 466 6.00 36.27 -15.18
CA THR A 466 5.40 37.56 -15.54
C THR A 466 3.90 37.58 -15.28
N VAL A 467 3.16 36.57 -15.78
CA VAL A 467 1.71 36.49 -15.57
C VAL A 467 1.36 36.38 -14.11
N SER A 468 2.07 35.53 -13.37
CA SER A 468 1.88 35.35 -11.92
C SER A 468 2.20 36.62 -11.11
N TRP A 469 3.18 37.43 -11.55
CA TRP A 469 3.55 38.66 -10.86
C TRP A 469 2.50 39.75 -10.99
N ILE A 470 1.93 39.87 -12.21
CA ILE A 470 1.02 40.95 -12.56
C ILE A 470 -0.41 40.68 -12.10
N LEU A 471 -0.86 39.40 -12.16
CA LEU A 471 -2.21 39.06 -11.74
C LEU A 471 -2.35 39.10 -10.19
N GLU A 472 -3.46 39.68 -9.75
CA GLU A 472 -3.67 39.99 -8.33
C GLU A 472 -3.75 38.77 -7.44
N HIS A 473 -4.44 37.72 -7.89
CA HIS A 473 -4.76 36.54 -7.08
C HIS A 473 -3.81 35.36 -7.32
N ALA A 474 -2.90 35.48 -8.28
CA ALA A 474 -1.89 34.44 -8.52
C ALA A 474 -0.92 34.32 -7.33
N SER A 475 -0.40 33.12 -7.10
CA SER A 475 0.51 32.83 -5.98
C SER A 475 1.81 33.66 -6.08
N PRO A 476 2.34 34.18 -4.95
CA PRO A 476 3.58 34.93 -4.94
C PRO A 476 4.75 34.10 -5.45
N LEU A 477 5.56 34.68 -6.32
CA LEU A 477 6.75 34.07 -6.86
C LEU A 477 7.91 34.17 -5.87
N ILE A 478 8.64 33.08 -5.64
CA ILE A 478 9.87 33.04 -4.81
C ILE A 478 11.09 33.21 -5.70
N LYS A 479 11.16 32.40 -6.76
CA LYS A 479 12.26 32.38 -7.72
C LYS A 479 11.84 31.69 -9.01
N VAL A 480 12.58 31.95 -10.07
CA VAL A 480 12.49 31.27 -11.36
C VAL A 480 13.84 30.67 -11.70
N THR A 481 13.85 29.48 -12.27
CA THR A 481 15.10 28.81 -12.67
C THR A 481 14.93 28.05 -13.97
N ILE A 482 15.98 28.04 -14.78
CA ILE A 482 16.10 27.22 -15.98
C ILE A 482 17.06 26.05 -15.80
N ILE A 483 17.47 25.79 -14.56
CA ILE A 483 18.31 24.63 -14.22
C ILE A 483 17.42 23.37 -14.21
N PRO A 484 17.72 22.37 -15.05
CA PRO A 484 16.93 21.15 -15.10
C PRO A 484 16.96 20.36 -13.79
N ARG A 485 15.78 20.01 -13.28
CA ARG A 485 15.64 19.17 -12.08
C ARG A 485 14.65 18.03 -12.32
N GLY A 486 15.01 16.82 -11.95
CA GLY A 486 14.13 15.67 -12.13
C GLY A 486 13.66 15.48 -13.58
N LYS A 487 12.37 15.66 -13.85
CA LYS A 487 11.75 15.63 -15.20
C LYS A 487 11.60 17.02 -15.80
N ALA A 488 11.62 18.09 -15.00
CA ALA A 488 11.42 19.45 -15.44
C ALA A 488 12.70 20.02 -16.08
N LEU A 489 12.52 20.89 -17.08
CA LEU A 489 13.61 21.61 -17.77
C LEU A 489 13.90 22.95 -17.12
N GLY A 490 12.89 23.56 -16.49
CA GLY A 490 12.93 24.75 -15.69
C GLY A 490 11.83 24.69 -14.63
N ALA A 491 11.70 25.70 -13.79
CA ALA A 491 10.61 25.82 -12.83
C ALA A 491 10.46 27.27 -12.32
N ALA A 492 9.24 27.75 -12.26
CA ALA A 492 8.87 28.91 -11.47
C ALA A 492 8.35 28.43 -10.11
N TRP A 493 8.94 28.93 -9.03
CA TRP A 493 8.65 28.53 -7.67
C TRP A 493 7.73 29.56 -7.02
N TYR A 494 6.61 29.09 -6.54
CA TYR A 494 5.59 29.91 -5.90
C TYR A 494 5.47 29.59 -4.43
N LEU A 495 5.01 30.57 -3.66
CA LEU A 495 4.59 30.41 -2.27
C LEU A 495 3.06 30.35 -2.25
N PRO A 496 2.41 29.17 -2.28
CA PRO A 496 0.97 29.10 -2.22
C PRO A 496 0.47 29.73 -0.92
N GLU A 497 -0.54 30.59 -1.01
CA GLU A 497 -1.23 31.09 0.17
C GLU A 497 -2.09 29.96 0.74
N GLU A 498 -2.02 29.72 2.03
CA GLU A 498 -2.86 28.75 2.73
C GLU A 498 -4.31 29.28 2.81
N ARG A 499 -5.15 28.80 1.89
CA ARG A 499 -6.55 29.21 1.76
C ARG A 499 -7.44 28.01 1.95
N GLN A 500 -8.51 28.19 2.73
CA GLN A 500 -9.57 27.17 2.89
C GLN A 500 -10.59 27.25 1.73
N ILE A 501 -10.77 28.44 1.13
CA ILE A 501 -11.75 28.69 0.08
C ILE A 501 -11.07 29.44 -1.06
N THR A 502 -11.33 29.02 -2.30
CA THR A 502 -10.81 29.66 -3.51
C THR A 502 -11.96 30.20 -4.35
N THR A 503 -11.90 31.45 -4.76
CA THR A 503 -12.92 32.07 -5.65
C THR A 503 -12.68 31.73 -7.12
N ARG A 504 -13.70 32.00 -7.96
CA ARG A 504 -13.61 31.80 -9.41
C ARG A 504 -12.48 32.65 -10.02
N GLU A 505 -12.36 33.91 -9.61
CA GLU A 505 -11.33 34.83 -10.09
C GLU A 505 -9.94 34.34 -9.75
N GLN A 506 -9.76 33.83 -8.52
CA GLN A 506 -8.49 33.26 -8.08
C GLN A 506 -8.10 32.05 -8.92
N MET A 507 -9.07 31.16 -9.21
CA MET A 507 -8.82 30.01 -10.07
C MET A 507 -8.49 30.43 -11.51
N MET A 508 -9.14 31.47 -12.02
CA MET A 508 -8.85 32.02 -13.37
C MET A 508 -7.44 32.60 -13.44
N ASP A 509 -7.01 33.34 -12.41
CA ASP A 509 -5.65 33.91 -12.36
C ASP A 509 -4.59 32.80 -12.29
N GLU A 510 -4.84 31.73 -11.53
CA GLU A 510 -3.95 30.55 -11.49
C GLU A 510 -3.87 29.82 -12.83
N LEU A 511 -5.01 29.66 -13.53
CA LEU A 511 -5.05 29.09 -14.87
C LEU A 511 -4.24 29.92 -15.85
N ALA A 512 -4.44 31.26 -15.84
CA ALA A 512 -3.70 32.18 -16.70
C ALA A 512 -2.20 32.15 -16.41
N ALA A 513 -1.78 32.14 -15.14
CA ALA A 513 -0.39 32.02 -14.74
C ALA A 513 0.23 30.69 -15.21
N THR A 514 -0.53 29.59 -15.10
CA THR A 514 -0.09 28.27 -15.57
C THR A 514 0.01 28.21 -17.12
N LEU A 515 -0.78 28.95 -17.85
CA LEU A 515 -0.70 29.05 -19.30
C LEU A 515 0.39 30.05 -19.79
N GLY A 516 0.92 30.89 -18.89
CA GLY A 516 1.89 31.92 -19.19
C GLY A 516 3.10 31.45 -19.98
N GLY A 517 3.66 30.28 -19.66
CA GLY A 517 4.78 29.71 -20.40
C GLY A 517 4.43 29.40 -21.87
N ARG A 518 3.31 28.74 -22.10
CA ARG A 518 2.80 28.39 -23.43
C ARG A 518 2.51 29.64 -24.28
N VAL A 519 1.88 30.64 -23.66
CA VAL A 519 1.56 31.91 -24.34
C VAL A 519 2.83 32.69 -24.69
N SER A 520 3.82 32.68 -23.77
CA SER A 520 5.12 33.34 -24.01
C SER A 520 5.87 32.70 -25.18
N GLU A 521 5.88 31.38 -25.32
CA GLU A 521 6.45 30.71 -26.50
C GLU A 521 5.78 31.16 -27.78
N GLN A 522 4.45 31.13 -27.81
CA GLN A 522 3.67 31.53 -29.00
C GLN A 522 3.91 32.98 -29.39
N LEU A 523 3.98 33.93 -28.45
CA LEU A 523 4.20 35.34 -28.70
C LEU A 523 5.63 35.66 -29.15
N THR A 524 6.61 34.93 -28.62
CA THR A 524 8.03 35.23 -28.87
C THR A 524 8.58 34.54 -30.12
N PHE A 525 8.21 33.24 -30.30
CA PHE A 525 8.79 32.41 -31.36
C PHE A 525 7.78 32.11 -32.49
N GLY A 526 6.49 32.38 -32.28
CA GLY A 526 5.42 32.00 -33.24
C GLY A 526 5.15 30.48 -33.26
N GLU A 527 5.91 29.71 -32.52
CA GLU A 527 5.84 28.25 -32.41
C GLU A 527 5.57 27.82 -30.99
N ILE A 528 5.13 26.59 -30.85
CA ILE A 528 4.73 26.02 -29.58
C ILE A 528 5.47 24.70 -29.36
N SER A 529 5.96 24.49 -28.16
CA SER A 529 6.75 23.30 -27.81
C SER A 529 5.95 22.26 -27.02
N THR A 530 6.53 21.06 -26.87
CA THR A 530 6.00 20.01 -26.00
C THR A 530 6.30 20.25 -24.52
N GLY A 531 7.06 21.32 -24.18
CA GLY A 531 7.45 21.64 -22.80
C GLY A 531 6.27 21.91 -21.88
N ALA A 532 5.20 22.50 -22.43
CA ALA A 532 3.98 22.83 -21.69
C ALA A 532 3.03 21.64 -21.38
N LEU A 533 3.47 20.38 -21.56
CA LEU A 533 2.59 19.21 -21.35
C LEU A 533 1.99 19.17 -19.94
N ASN A 534 2.81 19.35 -18.92
CA ASN A 534 2.36 19.31 -17.53
C ASN A 534 1.42 20.48 -17.20
N ASP A 535 1.69 21.66 -17.75
CA ASP A 535 0.86 22.83 -17.54
C ASP A 535 -0.52 22.65 -18.17
N LEU A 536 -0.57 22.12 -19.39
CA LEU A 536 -1.83 21.80 -20.05
C LEU A 536 -2.63 20.72 -19.32
N GLU A 537 -1.96 19.70 -18.78
CA GLU A 537 -2.62 18.67 -17.95
C GLU A 537 -3.23 19.30 -16.70
N ARG A 538 -2.48 20.14 -15.99
CA ARG A 538 -2.93 20.84 -14.78
C ARG A 538 -4.09 21.78 -15.09
N VAL A 539 -3.97 22.61 -16.12
CA VAL A 539 -5.02 23.54 -16.57
C VAL A 539 -6.30 22.80 -16.95
N THR A 540 -6.17 21.69 -17.69
CA THR A 540 -7.33 20.88 -18.08
C THR A 540 -8.03 20.31 -16.84
N LYS A 541 -7.32 19.67 -15.91
CA LYS A 541 -7.91 19.14 -14.67
C LYS A 541 -8.60 20.22 -13.84
N GLN A 542 -8.00 21.40 -13.74
CA GLN A 542 -8.55 22.51 -12.97
C GLN A 542 -9.79 23.11 -13.64
N ALA A 543 -9.80 23.28 -14.96
CA ALA A 543 -10.97 23.74 -15.70
C ALA A 543 -12.16 22.77 -15.58
N TYR A 544 -11.91 21.46 -15.70
CA TYR A 544 -12.93 20.45 -15.46
C TYR A 544 -13.45 20.49 -14.02
N ALA A 545 -12.58 20.67 -13.02
CA ALA A 545 -13.00 20.80 -11.63
C ALA A 545 -13.89 22.03 -11.42
N MET A 546 -13.56 23.17 -12.01
CA MET A 546 -14.39 24.40 -11.96
C MET A 546 -15.80 24.16 -12.50
N VAL A 547 -15.89 23.47 -13.65
CA VAL A 547 -17.17 23.26 -14.34
C VAL A 547 -17.97 22.10 -13.72
N ALA A 548 -17.33 20.93 -13.51
CA ALA A 548 -18.05 19.71 -13.15
C ALA A 548 -18.14 19.48 -11.64
N TYR A 549 -17.21 20.01 -10.82
CA TYR A 549 -17.18 19.72 -9.39
C TYR A 549 -17.63 20.91 -8.55
N TYR A 550 -17.19 22.13 -8.89
CA TYR A 550 -17.48 23.31 -8.07
C TYR A 550 -18.71 24.10 -8.55
N GLY A 551 -19.33 23.70 -9.68
CA GLY A 551 -20.52 24.37 -10.22
C GLY A 551 -20.29 25.84 -10.56
N MET A 552 -19.09 26.21 -11.06
CA MET A 552 -18.69 27.58 -11.37
C MET A 552 -18.97 27.99 -12.83
N SER A 553 -19.71 27.17 -13.58
CA SER A 553 -20.15 27.46 -14.96
C SER A 553 -21.58 27.98 -14.96
N GLU A 554 -21.86 28.97 -15.84
CA GLU A 554 -23.21 29.50 -16.02
C GLU A 554 -24.11 28.52 -16.81
N ASN A 555 -23.54 27.78 -17.78
CA ASN A 555 -24.31 26.91 -18.67
C ASN A 555 -24.59 25.53 -18.06
N VAL A 556 -23.64 24.98 -17.27
CA VAL A 556 -23.85 23.75 -16.55
C VAL A 556 -24.59 24.00 -15.22
N GLY A 557 -24.51 25.23 -14.71
CA GLY A 557 -25.17 25.65 -13.47
C GLY A 557 -24.47 25.17 -12.19
N THR A 558 -25.22 25.21 -11.09
CA THR A 558 -24.72 24.87 -9.74
C THR A 558 -24.78 23.38 -9.43
N LEU A 559 -24.57 22.53 -10.44
CA LEU A 559 -24.51 21.07 -10.28
C LEU A 559 -23.09 20.62 -9.95
N SER A 560 -22.97 19.64 -9.05
CA SER A 560 -21.69 18.99 -8.76
C SER A 560 -21.78 17.50 -9.10
N PHE A 561 -20.87 17.07 -9.96
CA PHE A 561 -20.68 15.67 -10.33
C PHE A 561 -19.49 15.03 -9.59
N TYR A 562 -19.06 15.67 -8.51
CA TYR A 562 -17.98 15.15 -7.67
C TYR A 562 -18.45 13.93 -6.87
N ASP A 563 -17.72 12.82 -6.98
CA ASP A 563 -17.96 11.63 -6.18
C ASP A 563 -16.99 11.59 -4.99
N SER A 564 -17.49 11.95 -3.82
CA SER A 564 -16.72 11.89 -2.57
C SER A 564 -16.38 10.46 -2.14
N THR A 565 -17.01 9.44 -2.73
CA THR A 565 -16.80 8.02 -2.39
C THR A 565 -15.66 7.39 -3.20
N GLY A 566 -15.19 8.07 -4.27
CA GLY A 566 -14.15 7.55 -5.17
C GLY A 566 -14.56 6.27 -5.93
N GLN A 567 -15.85 5.91 -5.90
CA GLN A 567 -16.35 4.70 -6.57
C GLN A 567 -16.59 4.93 -8.08
N SER A 568 -16.73 6.17 -8.50
CA SER A 568 -16.93 6.53 -9.92
C SER A 568 -15.71 6.25 -10.78
N ASP A 569 -14.50 6.27 -10.22
CA ASP A 569 -13.27 5.92 -10.95
C ASP A 569 -13.24 4.44 -11.41
N MET A 570 -14.06 3.59 -10.78
CA MET A 570 -14.25 2.18 -11.15
C MET A 570 -15.53 1.94 -11.97
N ALA A 571 -16.40 2.93 -12.08
CA ALA A 571 -17.61 2.83 -12.90
C ALA A 571 -17.29 3.25 -14.33
N PHE A 572 -17.49 2.36 -15.29
CA PHE A 572 -17.36 2.66 -16.72
C PHE A 572 -18.43 3.66 -17.24
N THR A 573 -19.29 4.17 -16.35
CA THR A 573 -20.39 5.07 -16.69
C THR A 573 -20.22 6.40 -15.99
N LYS A 574 -20.22 7.49 -16.76
CA LYS A 574 -20.25 8.86 -16.24
C LYS A 574 -21.56 9.11 -15.48
N PRO A 575 -21.58 9.89 -14.38
CA PRO A 575 -22.79 10.18 -13.60
C PRO A 575 -23.74 11.18 -14.30
N TYR A 576 -23.54 11.45 -15.58
CA TYR A 576 -24.32 12.41 -16.38
C TYR A 576 -24.49 11.93 -17.82
N SER A 577 -25.48 12.53 -18.52
CA SER A 577 -25.79 12.22 -19.90
C SER A 577 -24.68 12.65 -20.87
N GLU A 578 -24.66 12.09 -22.07
CA GLU A 578 -23.70 12.47 -23.11
C GLU A 578 -23.84 13.94 -23.53
N LEU A 579 -25.08 14.48 -23.52
CA LEU A 579 -25.32 15.90 -23.75
C LEU A 579 -24.65 16.80 -22.70
N THR A 580 -24.78 16.42 -21.43
CA THR A 580 -24.12 17.12 -20.32
C THR A 580 -22.59 17.00 -20.41
N ALA A 581 -22.07 15.84 -20.85
CA ALA A 581 -20.65 15.68 -21.11
C ALA A 581 -20.12 16.68 -22.15
N GLN A 582 -20.83 16.80 -23.27
CA GLN A 582 -20.48 17.77 -24.33
C GLN A 582 -20.53 19.24 -23.84
N GLN A 583 -21.50 19.56 -22.96
CA GLN A 583 -21.57 20.88 -22.34
C GLN A 583 -20.40 21.15 -21.41
N ILE A 584 -20.04 20.15 -20.55
CA ILE A 584 -18.87 20.27 -19.68
C ILE A 584 -17.59 20.46 -20.49
N ASP A 585 -17.38 19.68 -21.54
CA ASP A 585 -16.22 19.78 -22.42
C ASP A 585 -16.14 21.18 -23.10
N ALA A 586 -17.27 21.69 -23.59
CA ALA A 586 -17.35 23.02 -24.23
C ALA A 586 -17.06 24.15 -23.23
N GLU A 587 -17.61 24.08 -22.02
CA GLU A 587 -17.37 25.06 -20.96
C GLU A 587 -15.94 25.04 -20.47
N ALA A 588 -15.37 23.86 -20.23
CA ALA A 588 -13.98 23.71 -19.81
C ALA A 588 -13.03 24.32 -20.87
N LYS A 589 -13.31 24.07 -22.15
CA LYS A 589 -12.57 24.71 -23.23
C LYS A 589 -12.67 26.22 -23.20
N GLN A 590 -13.88 26.79 -22.98
CA GLN A 590 -14.07 28.25 -22.90
C GLN A 590 -13.34 28.85 -21.69
N VAL A 591 -13.31 28.16 -20.52
CA VAL A 591 -12.55 28.60 -19.37
C VAL A 591 -11.06 28.69 -19.70
N ILE A 592 -10.50 27.66 -20.35
CA ILE A 592 -9.11 27.66 -20.81
C ILE A 592 -8.82 28.75 -21.80
N GLU A 593 -9.69 28.95 -22.77
CA GLU A 593 -9.55 30.05 -23.79
C GLU A 593 -9.59 31.43 -23.16
N LYS A 594 -10.45 31.65 -22.15
CA LYS A 594 -10.50 32.93 -21.40
C LYS A 594 -9.19 33.14 -20.62
N ALA A 595 -8.71 32.11 -19.90
CA ALA A 595 -7.45 32.19 -19.17
C ALA A 595 -6.25 32.41 -20.11
N TYR A 596 -6.25 31.78 -21.29
CA TYR A 596 -5.23 32.00 -22.34
C TYR A 596 -5.19 33.43 -22.80
N LYS A 597 -6.36 34.01 -23.10
CA LYS A 597 -6.46 35.42 -23.51
C LYS A 597 -6.03 36.40 -22.43
N MET A 598 -6.33 36.09 -21.16
CA MET A 598 -5.84 36.89 -20.02
C MET A 598 -4.31 36.88 -19.98
N ALA A 599 -3.69 35.69 -20.05
CA ALA A 599 -2.24 35.57 -20.10
C ALA A 599 -1.62 36.29 -21.30
N GLU A 600 -2.25 36.18 -22.49
CA GLU A 600 -1.82 36.88 -23.72
C GLU A 600 -1.85 38.39 -23.58
N THR A 601 -2.91 38.95 -22.99
CA THR A 601 -3.04 40.37 -22.74
C THR A 601 -1.94 40.87 -21.82
N VAL A 602 -1.74 40.19 -20.68
CA VAL A 602 -0.70 40.54 -19.70
C VAL A 602 0.70 40.50 -20.31
N LEU A 603 1.02 39.45 -21.07
CA LEU A 603 2.34 39.31 -21.69
C LEU A 603 2.60 40.31 -22.83
N ARG A 604 1.56 40.73 -23.60
CA ARG A 604 1.67 41.79 -24.61
C ARG A 604 1.91 43.15 -23.95
N GLU A 605 1.18 43.46 -22.88
CA GLU A 605 1.32 44.73 -22.15
C GLU A 605 2.69 44.88 -21.46
N HIS A 606 3.29 43.75 -21.08
CA HIS A 606 4.57 43.71 -20.37
C HIS A 606 5.70 43.00 -21.15
N ALA A 607 5.67 43.11 -22.49
CA ALA A 607 6.60 42.41 -23.39
C ALA A 607 8.07 42.76 -23.14
N ASP A 608 8.38 44.01 -22.81
CA ASP A 608 9.75 44.45 -22.53
C ASP A 608 10.27 43.82 -21.21
N GLY A 609 9.43 43.77 -20.16
CA GLY A 609 9.75 43.13 -18.91
C GLY A 609 9.92 41.61 -19.05
N LEU A 610 9.05 40.96 -19.83
CA LEU A 610 9.20 39.54 -20.17
C LEU A 610 10.57 39.22 -20.80
N LYS A 611 10.97 40.05 -21.77
CA LYS A 611 12.24 39.92 -22.45
C LYS A 611 13.43 40.12 -21.50
N GLU A 612 13.41 41.19 -20.69
CA GLU A 612 14.45 41.46 -19.68
C GLU A 612 14.57 40.28 -18.70
N LEU A 613 13.46 39.74 -18.21
CA LEU A 613 13.44 38.62 -17.31
C LEU A 613 14.01 37.35 -17.97
N ALA A 614 13.66 37.05 -19.21
CA ALA A 614 14.18 35.91 -19.95
C ALA A 614 15.69 36.02 -20.19
N GLU A 615 16.17 37.20 -20.57
CA GLU A 615 17.61 37.48 -20.77
C GLU A 615 18.38 37.35 -19.44
N LEU A 616 17.80 37.80 -18.35
CA LEU A 616 18.38 37.63 -17.00
C LEU A 616 18.46 36.15 -16.60
N LEU A 617 17.44 35.37 -16.92
CA LEU A 617 17.45 33.90 -16.71
C LEU A 617 18.52 33.21 -17.55
N LEU A 618 18.71 33.62 -18.80
CA LEU A 618 19.77 33.06 -19.64
C LEU A 618 21.16 33.35 -19.09
N SER A 619 21.37 34.50 -18.44
CA SER A 619 22.66 34.92 -17.91
C SER A 619 22.94 34.35 -16.55
N ARG A 620 21.96 34.26 -15.64
CA ARG A 620 22.13 33.88 -14.21
C ARG A 620 21.56 32.50 -13.88
N GLU A 621 20.77 31.90 -14.76
CA GLU A 621 20.05 30.63 -14.62
C GLU A 621 19.03 30.58 -13.47
N VAL A 622 19.16 31.46 -12.47
CA VAL A 622 18.23 31.61 -11.34
C VAL A 622 17.98 33.10 -11.11
N VAL A 623 16.71 33.47 -10.98
CA VAL A 623 16.26 34.85 -10.69
C VAL A 623 15.35 34.79 -9.46
N PHE A 624 15.53 35.73 -8.52
CA PHE A 624 14.75 35.81 -7.28
C PHE A 624 13.70 36.92 -7.35
N THR A 625 12.82 36.92 -6.35
CA THR A 625 11.73 37.90 -6.20
C THR A 625 12.19 39.35 -6.35
N GLU A 626 13.34 39.69 -5.76
CA GLU A 626 13.91 41.04 -5.79
C GLU A 626 14.23 41.55 -7.21
N ASP A 627 14.72 40.63 -8.07
CA ASP A 627 14.98 40.96 -9.47
C ASP A 627 13.68 41.16 -10.25
N VAL A 628 12.64 40.36 -9.96
CA VAL A 628 11.33 40.46 -10.61
C VAL A 628 10.63 41.77 -10.19
N GLU A 629 10.72 42.10 -8.89
CA GLU A 629 10.21 43.38 -8.36
C GLU A 629 10.92 44.60 -9.01
N ARG A 630 12.20 44.49 -9.28
CA ARG A 630 12.94 45.58 -10.01
C ARG A 630 12.42 45.75 -11.43
N ILE A 631 12.05 44.66 -12.14
CA ILE A 631 11.59 44.72 -13.55
C ILE A 631 10.14 45.22 -13.64
N PHE A 632 9.24 44.66 -12.82
CA PHE A 632 7.79 44.88 -12.92
C PHE A 632 7.22 45.80 -11.86
N GLY A 633 8.04 46.21 -10.87
CA GLY A 633 7.58 46.94 -9.69
C GLY A 633 6.94 46.03 -8.63
N ARG A 634 6.51 46.64 -7.53
CA ARG A 634 5.88 45.92 -6.41
C ARG A 634 4.50 45.37 -6.80
N ARG A 635 4.18 44.16 -6.34
CA ARG A 635 2.87 43.56 -6.57
C ARG A 635 1.74 44.37 -5.95
N LYS A 636 0.63 44.56 -6.67
CA LYS A 636 -0.55 45.30 -6.20
C LYS A 636 -1.07 44.73 -4.87
N LYS A 637 -1.14 43.43 -4.75
CA LYS A 637 -1.61 42.73 -3.55
C LYS A 637 -0.73 42.98 -2.29
N ASP A 638 0.58 43.06 -2.47
CA ASP A 638 1.49 43.31 -1.34
C ASP A 638 1.35 44.76 -0.84
N ILE A 639 1.16 45.71 -1.77
CA ILE A 639 0.87 47.10 -1.43
C ILE A 639 -0.46 47.22 -0.66
N GLU A 640 -1.50 46.53 -1.09
CA GLU A 640 -2.80 46.54 -0.43
C GLU A 640 -2.73 45.82 0.96
N ARG A 641 -2.00 44.73 1.07
CA ARG A 641 -1.80 44.05 2.35
C ARG A 641 -1.13 44.96 3.37
N GLU A 642 -0.03 45.57 2.99
CA GLU A 642 0.69 46.54 3.87
C GLU A 642 -0.22 47.71 4.29
N ARG A 643 -1.03 48.25 3.35
CA ARG A 643 -1.98 49.28 3.66
C ARG A 643 -3.02 48.82 4.67
N ARG A 644 -3.61 47.63 4.48
CA ARG A 644 -4.58 47.04 5.43
C ARG A 644 -3.97 46.80 6.81
N GLU A 645 -2.73 46.27 6.83
CA GLU A 645 -1.98 46.06 8.09
C GLU A 645 -1.67 47.39 8.81
N ALA A 646 -1.28 48.42 8.06
CA ALA A 646 -1.05 49.74 8.59
C ALA A 646 -2.36 50.40 9.13
N GLU A 647 -3.47 50.27 8.41
CA GLU A 647 -4.80 50.71 8.85
C GLU A 647 -5.27 49.94 10.09
N ALA A 648 -5.04 48.64 10.15
CA ALA A 648 -5.38 47.80 11.31
C ALA A 648 -4.55 48.19 12.55
N LYS A 649 -3.23 48.44 12.37
CA LYS A 649 -2.37 48.94 13.45
C LYS A 649 -2.80 50.33 13.92
N ALA A 650 -3.11 51.24 13.02
CA ALA A 650 -3.60 52.55 13.32
C ALA A 650 -4.94 52.52 14.09
N ARG A 651 -5.85 51.61 13.76
CA ARG A 651 -7.10 51.35 14.50
C ARG A 651 -6.85 50.77 15.88
N ALA A 652 -5.87 49.86 16.01
CA ALA A 652 -5.50 49.27 17.30
C ALA A 652 -4.82 50.25 18.25
N GLU A 653 -4.11 51.26 17.71
CA GLU A 653 -3.43 52.32 18.46
C GLU A 653 -4.31 53.54 18.77
N GLY A 654 -5.64 53.50 18.49
CA GLY A 654 -6.61 54.53 18.86
C GLY A 654 -6.64 55.76 17.95
N GLY A 655 -6.05 55.70 16.76
CA GLY A 655 -6.09 56.79 15.78
C GLY A 655 -7.39 56.82 14.96
N LYS A 656 -8.09 57.96 14.92
CA LYS A 656 -9.19 58.20 13.97
C LYS A 656 -8.70 58.09 12.52
N PRO A 657 -9.49 57.52 11.62
CA PRO A 657 -9.12 57.48 10.21
C PRO A 657 -9.08 58.89 9.59
N ALA A 658 -7.95 59.25 9.01
CA ALA A 658 -7.83 60.48 8.21
C ALA A 658 -8.42 60.20 6.81
N GLY A 659 -9.44 60.96 6.45
CA GLY A 659 -9.88 61.17 5.07
C GLY A 659 -11.25 60.64 4.70
N GLU A 660 -12.29 61.32 5.18
CA GLU A 660 -13.51 61.44 4.35
C GLU A 660 -13.56 62.85 3.81
N GLU A 661 -13.40 63.00 2.49
CA GLU A 661 -13.82 64.21 1.75
C GLU A 661 -15.36 64.33 1.77
N PRO A 662 -15.93 65.53 1.97
CA PRO A 662 -17.37 65.68 2.05
C PRO A 662 -17.99 65.70 0.65
N GLN A 663 -18.78 64.71 0.30
CA GLN A 663 -19.71 64.82 -0.83
C GLN A 663 -20.95 65.54 -0.41
N ALA A 664 -21.12 66.66 -1.13
CA ALA A 664 -22.29 67.59 -1.01
C ALA A 664 -23.61 66.93 -1.46
N GLY A 665 -24.57 67.11 -0.65
CA GLY A 665 -25.97 67.31 -0.84
C GLY A 665 -26.77 66.59 -1.92
N LYS A 666 -27.71 65.74 -1.48
CA LYS A 666 -29.10 65.77 -2.00
C LYS A 666 -30.10 65.41 -0.93
N GLN A 667 -30.96 66.38 -0.64
CA GLN A 667 -32.17 66.27 0.16
C GLN A 667 -33.19 65.31 -0.47
N ALA A 668 -33.78 64.43 0.33
CA ALA A 668 -35.17 64.02 0.12
C ALA A 668 -35.78 63.52 1.45
N ALA A 669 -36.65 64.36 1.91
CA ALA A 669 -37.95 64.19 2.57
C ALA A 669 -38.21 62.99 3.48
N ALA A 670 -38.49 63.38 4.72
CA ALA A 670 -39.15 62.61 5.76
C ALA A 670 -40.60 62.24 5.38
N VAL A 671 -41.04 61.04 5.70
CA VAL A 671 -42.43 60.75 6.00
C VAL A 671 -42.46 59.89 7.28
N ALA A 672 -43.34 60.32 8.19
CA ALA A 672 -43.46 59.95 9.60
C ALA A 672 -44.10 58.61 9.86
N ASP A 673 -43.73 58.06 11.01
CA ASP A 673 -44.38 57.07 11.87
C ASP A 673 -45.90 57.33 12.07
N PRO A 674 -46.76 56.32 12.39
CA PRO A 674 -46.91 55.97 13.76
C PRO A 674 -47.28 54.49 14.07
N SER A 675 -46.68 54.04 15.20
CA SER A 675 -47.29 53.21 16.27
C SER A 675 -48.45 52.28 16.01
N VAL A 676 -48.33 51.04 16.45
CA VAL A 676 -49.34 50.32 17.24
C VAL A 676 -48.68 49.24 18.11
N LYS A 677 -49.20 49.16 19.33
CA LYS A 677 -48.84 48.39 20.52
C LYS A 677 -49.10 46.88 20.40
N SER A 678 -48.30 46.18 21.20
CA SER A 678 -48.55 44.90 21.89
C SER A 678 -49.98 44.31 21.88
N ASP A 679 -50.12 43.00 21.58
CA ASP A 679 -50.80 42.11 22.56
C ASP A 679 -50.48 40.64 22.36
N LYS A 680 -50.82 39.85 23.38
CA LYS A 680 -50.41 38.50 23.76
C LYS A 680 -51.14 37.39 23.01
N SER A 681 -50.43 36.23 23.03
CA SER A 681 -50.94 34.86 23.17
C SER A 681 -51.98 34.32 22.16
N GLU A 682 -51.66 33.23 21.50
CA GLU A 682 -52.46 31.99 21.59
C GLU A 682 -51.78 30.82 20.85
N THR A 683 -51.84 29.71 21.52
CA THR A 683 -51.47 28.36 21.08
C THR A 683 -52.40 27.88 19.95
N ALA A 684 -51.84 27.22 18.94
CA ALA A 684 -52.62 26.36 18.01
C ALA A 684 -51.82 25.11 17.61
N GLU A 685 -52.47 23.98 17.83
CA GLU A 685 -52.09 22.60 17.47
C GLU A 685 -51.92 22.36 15.96
N PRO A 686 -51.20 21.30 15.57
CA PRO A 686 -51.01 20.96 14.16
C PRO A 686 -52.18 20.15 13.60
N ALA A 687 -52.59 20.44 12.37
CA ALA A 687 -53.61 19.73 11.58
C ALA A 687 -53.02 18.50 10.82
N PRO A 688 -53.84 17.54 10.42
CA PRO A 688 -53.41 16.15 10.16
C PRO A 688 -52.98 15.86 8.72
N VAL A 689 -52.14 14.84 8.65
CA VAL A 689 -51.56 14.23 7.42
C VAL A 689 -52.68 13.48 6.67
N ALA A 690 -52.82 13.68 5.36
CA ALA A 690 -53.63 12.91 4.45
C ALA A 690 -52.86 11.70 3.85
N PRO A 691 -53.56 10.60 3.48
CA PRO A 691 -52.93 9.31 3.25
C PRO A 691 -52.39 9.12 1.83
N ALA A 692 -51.39 8.25 1.75
CA ALA A 692 -50.73 7.78 0.53
C ALA A 692 -51.70 7.07 -0.43
N VAL A 693 -51.55 7.36 -1.73
CA VAL A 693 -52.19 6.64 -2.82
C VAL A 693 -51.24 5.53 -3.30
N ALA A 694 -51.80 4.33 -3.40
CA ALA A 694 -51.16 3.10 -3.86
C ALA A 694 -50.84 3.14 -5.36
N ALA A 695 -49.71 2.53 -5.74
CA ALA A 695 -49.32 2.23 -7.10
C ALA A 695 -50.06 0.95 -7.61
N PRO A 696 -50.39 0.84 -8.91
CA PRO A 696 -50.87 -0.41 -9.48
C PRO A 696 -49.74 -1.31 -9.94
N GLU A 697 -49.83 -2.58 -9.60
CA GLU A 697 -49.15 -3.69 -10.26
C GLU A 697 -49.67 -3.87 -11.68
N THR A 698 -48.80 -4.11 -12.64
CA THR A 698 -49.08 -4.97 -13.82
C THR A 698 -47.75 -5.45 -14.43
N GLU A 699 -47.70 -6.78 -14.51
CA GLU A 699 -47.09 -7.78 -15.41
C GLU A 699 -45.59 -7.73 -15.71
#